data_b0e771a0a728ace4d5d0c82ad203c707
#
_entry.id   b0e771a0a728ace4d5d0c82ad203c707
#
_cell.length_a   1.000
_cell.length_b   1.000
_cell.length_c   1.000
_cell.angle_alpha   90.00
_cell.angle_beta   90.00
_cell.angle_gamma   90.00
#
_symmetry.space_group_name_H-M   'P 1'
#
loop_
_entity.id
_entity.type
_entity.pdbx_description
1 polymer ?
#
loop_
_entity_poly.entity_id
_entity_poly.type
_entity_poly.pdbx_seq_one_letter_code
_entity_poly.pdbx_strand_id
1 'polypeptide(L)'
;MKPTNYHLFDFMDFDVDLSKNESLWKAYKPTSVCEKGGDVHVVVPFQKQVLANDMAADVATPKEEYTLILRQYSNNIIRLFCGFGEYEMTDNSEMLQFSERIQQLPLHVKAEDGGWTILSADGVRRAYINVKAPVLDHWSDLLPEPQETLDVVLYPDGKKEVRLAAYDHFSPPRYDALPLAYCVKDGNKERATLSFECKADECFAGTGERFTKMDLSGHTFFLKNQDGQGVNNRRTYKNIPFYLSSRMYGTFYHTCAHSKLSLADVSTRSVEFLSDQAMIDAFVIAGDSMEEILRGYRDLTGYPSMPPLWSFGIWMSRMTYFSADEVQEICDRMRAEHYPCDVIHLDTGWFRTDWLCEWKFNDERFPDPEGFIHGLKDKGYRVSLWQLPYVAEEAEQIDEARANDYIAPLTKQQDSEGSNFSALDYAGTIDFTYPKATEWYKGLLKQLLDMGVVCIKTDFGENIHMDAKYKGMKPELLNNLYALLYQKAAYEVTKDVTGDGIVWARAAWAGCQRYPLHWGGDSCSSWDGLAGSLKGGLHFGLSGFAFWSHDVPGFHTLPNFMNSVVDDKVYMRWTQFGVFSSHMRYHGTNKREPWHYPAIASMIKKWWKLRYYLLPYLVEQSQKATQSGYAVLRALIFAHPADKVCWHIDDEYYFGDDFLVAPVMNSDDCRDIYLPEGNWVNFFTGEHFKGGQWLYGVKVPLEEMPVYVREGACIPVYPEDVDCTDEMDLSKVTHLCIDDSFKGVWK
;
A
#
# COMPACT_ATOMS: atom_id res chain seq x y z
N MET A 1 -19.82 -14.48 39.80
CA MET A 1 -19.37 -14.77 38.44
C MET A 1 -19.01 -13.43 37.83
N LYS A 2 -17.78 -13.20 37.39
CA LYS A 2 -17.48 -11.96 36.65
C LYS A 2 -18.34 -11.99 35.41
N PRO A 3 -19.06 -10.89 35.08
CA PRO A 3 -19.79 -10.83 33.81
C PRO A 3 -18.75 -11.02 32.69
N THR A 4 -18.93 -12.04 31.91
CA THR A 4 -18.12 -12.21 30.71
C THR A 4 -18.68 -11.27 29.66
N ASN A 5 -17.93 -10.27 29.28
CA ASN A 5 -18.28 -9.32 28.25
C ASN A 5 -18.23 -9.92 26.83
N TYR A 6 -18.08 -11.22 26.74
CA TYR A 6 -17.92 -11.99 25.50
C TYR A 6 -18.94 -11.65 24.43
N HIS A 7 -20.15 -11.35 24.83
CA HIS A 7 -21.28 -11.22 23.89
C HIS A 7 -21.44 -9.82 23.32
N LEU A 8 -20.80 -8.83 23.90
CA LEU A 8 -20.93 -7.44 23.46
C LEU A 8 -19.73 -6.95 22.64
N PHE A 9 -18.59 -7.65 22.72
CA PHE A 9 -17.31 -7.09 22.28
C PHE A 9 -16.42 -8.11 21.58
N ASP A 10 -17.02 -9.16 21.07
CA ASP A 10 -16.30 -10.26 20.41
C ASP A 10 -15.67 -9.84 19.08
N PHE A 11 -16.09 -8.69 18.57
CA PHE A 11 -15.52 -8.19 17.34
C PHE A 11 -14.21 -7.45 17.60
N MET A 12 -13.18 -7.91 16.93
CA MET A 12 -11.85 -7.28 16.89
C MET A 12 -11.14 -7.14 18.23
N ASP A 13 -11.32 -8.06 19.15
CA ASP A 13 -10.71 -7.95 20.47
C ASP A 13 -10.97 -6.58 21.10
N PHE A 14 -12.17 -6.09 20.92
CA PHE A 14 -12.62 -4.86 21.52
C PHE A 14 -12.85 -5.09 23.01
N ASP A 15 -11.79 -5.23 23.74
CA ASP A 15 -11.79 -5.53 25.17
C ASP A 15 -12.24 -4.28 25.95
N VAL A 16 -13.55 -4.03 25.95
CA VAL A 16 -14.14 -3.02 26.80
C VAL A 16 -14.31 -3.62 28.18
N ASP A 17 -13.46 -3.26 29.11
CA ASP A 17 -13.57 -3.68 30.50
C ASP A 17 -14.54 -2.76 31.25
N LEU A 18 -15.82 -3.13 31.25
CA LEU A 18 -16.86 -2.38 31.97
C LEU A 18 -16.58 -2.27 33.48
N SER A 19 -15.71 -3.11 34.05
CA SER A 19 -15.26 -3.01 35.43
C SER A 19 -14.22 -1.90 35.66
N LYS A 20 -13.61 -1.38 34.58
CA LYS A 20 -12.58 -0.35 34.60
C LYS A 20 -13.02 1.00 34.08
N ASN A 21 -14.26 1.36 34.30
CA ASN A 21 -14.78 2.66 33.86
C ASN A 21 -14.83 2.85 32.33
N GLU A 22 -14.91 1.76 31.58
CA GLU A 22 -15.10 1.75 30.15
C GLU A 22 -16.59 1.50 29.81
N SER A 23 -17.04 2.11 28.72
CA SER A 23 -18.41 1.88 28.23
C SER A 23 -18.48 1.98 26.72
N LEU A 24 -19.35 1.15 26.13
CA LEU A 24 -19.72 1.19 24.72
C LEU A 24 -21.03 1.94 24.53
N TRP A 25 -21.07 2.78 23.51
CA TRP A 25 -22.24 3.55 23.11
C TRP A 25 -22.60 3.21 21.67
N LYS A 26 -23.76 2.64 21.44
CA LYS A 26 -24.22 2.22 20.13
C LYS A 26 -25.26 3.15 19.55
N ALA A 27 -25.28 3.25 18.21
CA ALA A 27 -26.24 4.03 17.46
C ALA A 27 -27.66 3.41 17.51
N TYR A 28 -28.66 4.28 17.59
CA TYR A 28 -30.07 3.95 17.51
C TYR A 28 -30.73 4.64 16.31
N LYS A 29 -32.03 4.38 16.13
CA LYS A 29 -32.81 4.98 15.05
C LYS A 29 -32.66 6.51 15.07
N PRO A 30 -32.35 7.15 13.94
CA PRO A 30 -32.23 8.59 13.83
C PRO A 30 -33.47 9.32 14.28
N THR A 31 -33.29 10.46 14.93
CA THR A 31 -34.39 11.35 15.38
C THR A 31 -34.79 12.35 14.30
N SER A 32 -33.85 12.74 13.44
CA SER A 32 -34.12 13.64 12.32
C SER A 32 -33.08 13.52 11.20
N VAL A 33 -33.51 13.88 10.00
CA VAL A 33 -32.65 13.99 8.82
C VAL A 33 -32.94 15.30 8.11
N CYS A 34 -31.93 16.09 7.79
CA CYS A 34 -32.07 17.36 7.10
C CYS A 34 -30.94 17.64 6.10
N GLU A 35 -31.24 18.54 5.16
CA GLU A 35 -30.24 19.05 4.19
C GLU A 35 -29.52 20.26 4.79
N LYS A 36 -28.18 20.28 4.64
CA LYS A 36 -27.37 21.43 5.07
C LYS A 36 -26.11 21.55 4.19
N GLY A 37 -25.99 22.63 3.45
CA GLY A 37 -24.79 22.91 2.63
C GLY A 37 -24.54 21.90 1.48
N GLY A 38 -25.60 21.22 1.00
CA GLY A 38 -25.50 20.16 -0.01
C GLY A 38 -25.27 18.76 0.58
N ASP A 39 -25.02 18.67 1.88
CA ASP A 39 -24.89 17.41 2.62
C ASP A 39 -26.22 16.99 3.26
N VAL A 40 -26.31 15.74 3.64
CA VAL A 40 -27.38 15.22 4.49
C VAL A 40 -26.85 15.00 5.90
N HIS A 41 -27.50 15.62 6.86
CA HIS A 41 -27.23 15.53 8.28
C HIS A 41 -28.26 14.64 8.96
N VAL A 42 -27.81 13.55 9.54
CA VAL A 42 -28.60 12.53 10.23
C VAL A 42 -28.30 12.63 11.72
N VAL A 43 -29.29 13.05 12.52
CA VAL A 43 -29.15 13.11 13.98
C VAL A 43 -29.38 11.72 14.54
N VAL A 44 -28.36 11.13 15.10
CA VAL A 44 -28.34 9.75 15.61
C VAL A 44 -28.21 9.78 17.13
N PRO A 45 -29.17 9.24 17.88
CA PRO A 45 -29.01 9.01 19.30
C PRO A 45 -28.14 7.79 19.57
N PHE A 46 -27.22 7.93 20.52
CA PHE A 46 -26.38 6.85 21.01
C PHE A 46 -26.73 6.54 22.45
N GLN A 47 -26.82 5.28 22.80
CA GLN A 47 -27.09 4.85 24.15
C GLN A 47 -25.99 4.01 24.71
N LYS A 48 -25.68 4.25 25.99
CA LYS A 48 -24.74 3.42 26.76
C LYS A 48 -25.29 2.00 26.87
N GLN A 49 -24.44 1.02 26.51
CA GLN A 49 -24.77 -0.39 26.67
C GLN A 49 -24.77 -0.77 28.13
N VAL A 50 -25.78 -1.53 28.54
CA VAL A 50 -25.88 -2.17 29.85
C VAL A 50 -25.51 -3.66 29.74
N LEU A 51 -25.04 -4.23 30.83
CA LEU A 51 -24.69 -5.65 30.88
C LEU A 51 -25.92 -6.51 30.61
N ALA A 52 -25.72 -7.64 29.93
CA ALA A 52 -26.81 -8.57 29.55
C ALA A 52 -27.65 -9.10 30.76
N ASN A 53 -27.07 -9.08 31.96
CA ASN A 53 -27.78 -9.48 33.17
C ASN A 53 -28.72 -8.41 33.72
N ASP A 54 -28.65 -7.18 33.20
CA ASP A 54 -29.56 -6.07 33.58
C ASP A 54 -30.77 -5.97 32.63
N MET A 55 -31.18 -7.09 32.06
CA MET A 55 -32.38 -7.17 31.17
C MET A 55 -33.70 -6.70 31.82
N ALA A 56 -33.70 -6.44 33.13
CA ALA A 56 -34.85 -5.88 33.82
C ALA A 56 -34.86 -4.35 33.87
N ALA A 57 -33.87 -3.70 33.30
CA ALA A 57 -33.76 -2.27 33.43
C ALA A 57 -34.39 -1.57 32.23
N ASP A 58 -35.63 -1.23 32.36
CA ASP A 58 -36.21 0.05 31.85
C ASP A 58 -35.47 1.27 32.49
N VAL A 59 -34.19 1.11 32.77
CA VAL A 59 -33.39 2.21 33.26
C VAL A 59 -33.18 3.13 32.07
N ALA A 60 -33.59 4.37 32.22
CA ALA A 60 -33.30 5.45 31.31
C ALA A 60 -31.76 5.53 31.14
N THR A 61 -31.25 4.76 30.20
CA THR A 61 -29.82 4.77 29.89
C THR A 61 -29.46 6.15 29.34
N PRO A 62 -28.31 6.72 29.72
CA PRO A 62 -27.89 8.00 29.18
C PRO A 62 -27.89 7.95 27.65
N LYS A 63 -28.42 9.00 27.03
CA LYS A 63 -28.43 9.19 25.58
C LYS A 63 -27.60 10.42 25.24
N GLU A 64 -26.81 10.29 24.19
CA GLU A 64 -26.12 11.40 23.55
C GLU A 64 -26.46 11.41 22.06
N GLU A 65 -26.55 12.58 21.45
CA GLU A 65 -26.84 12.70 20.03
C GLU A 65 -25.62 13.20 19.27
N TYR A 66 -25.30 12.55 18.15
CA TYR A 66 -24.27 12.95 17.21
C TYR A 66 -24.82 12.99 15.79
N THR A 67 -24.16 13.76 14.93
CA THR A 67 -24.57 13.90 13.55
C THR A 67 -23.72 12.99 12.67
N LEU A 68 -24.35 12.03 12.00
CA LEU A 68 -23.78 11.33 10.86
C LEU A 68 -24.01 12.18 9.61
N ILE A 69 -22.95 12.59 8.94
CA ILE A 69 -22.99 13.39 7.72
C ILE A 69 -22.77 12.48 6.52
N LEU A 70 -23.65 12.58 5.52
CA LEU A 70 -23.49 11.97 4.22
C LEU A 70 -23.19 13.07 3.21
N ARG A 71 -22.07 12.94 2.50
CA ARG A 71 -21.66 13.82 1.41
C ARG A 71 -21.41 13.01 0.14
N GLN A 72 -21.90 13.50 -0.98
CA GLN A 72 -21.63 12.90 -2.28
C GLN A 72 -20.50 13.63 -3.00
N TYR A 73 -19.55 12.85 -3.49
CA TYR A 73 -18.56 13.32 -4.43
C TYR A 73 -18.72 12.61 -5.78
N SER A 74 -18.83 13.39 -6.84
CA SER A 74 -19.07 12.85 -8.18
C SER A 74 -20.28 11.89 -8.18
N ASN A 75 -20.39 10.99 -9.15
CA ASN A 75 -21.56 10.11 -9.26
C ASN A 75 -21.38 8.73 -8.61
N ASN A 76 -20.26 8.49 -7.95
CA ASN A 76 -19.91 7.14 -7.47
C ASN A 76 -19.21 7.10 -6.12
N ILE A 77 -19.12 8.21 -5.39
CA ILE A 77 -18.47 8.27 -4.08
C ILE A 77 -19.39 8.90 -3.05
N ILE A 78 -19.63 8.20 -1.94
CA ILE A 78 -20.30 8.73 -0.76
C ILE A 78 -19.34 8.73 0.42
N ARG A 79 -19.21 9.87 1.08
CA ARG A 79 -18.47 10.00 2.35
C ARG A 79 -19.44 9.92 3.50
N LEU A 80 -19.06 9.14 4.51
CA LEU A 80 -19.70 9.04 5.82
C LEU A 80 -18.78 9.66 6.85
N PHE A 81 -19.26 10.65 7.61
CA PHE A 81 -18.50 11.27 8.69
C PHE A 81 -19.35 11.32 9.98
N CYS A 82 -18.76 10.89 11.09
CA CYS A 82 -19.33 11.05 12.43
C CYS A 82 -18.21 11.28 13.45
N GLY A 83 -18.19 12.44 14.06
CA GLY A 83 -17.25 12.79 15.15
C GLY A 83 -17.94 12.71 16.52
N PHE A 84 -17.31 12.03 17.47
CA PHE A 84 -17.80 11.86 18.84
C PHE A 84 -17.04 12.82 19.79
N GLY A 85 -17.12 14.12 19.53
CA GLY A 85 -16.40 15.18 20.24
C GLY A 85 -16.19 16.39 19.36
N GLU A 86 -15.05 17.05 19.55
CA GLU A 86 -14.66 18.25 18.79
C GLU A 86 -13.98 17.88 17.46
N TYR A 87 -14.64 17.03 16.65
CA TYR A 87 -14.14 16.65 15.31
C TYR A 87 -15.00 17.30 14.23
N GLU A 88 -14.34 17.82 13.22
CA GLU A 88 -14.99 18.41 12.05
C GLU A 88 -14.57 17.66 10.77
N MET A 89 -15.52 17.51 9.86
CA MET A 89 -15.25 16.96 8.53
C MET A 89 -14.42 17.97 7.74
N THR A 90 -13.25 17.57 7.25
CA THR A 90 -12.35 18.41 6.47
C THR A 90 -11.91 17.74 5.19
N ASP A 91 -11.77 18.52 4.12
CA ASP A 91 -11.11 18.10 2.87
C ASP A 91 -9.64 18.55 2.84
N ASN A 92 -9.20 19.32 3.82
CA ASN A 92 -7.81 19.76 3.98
C ASN A 92 -7.04 18.77 4.86
N SER A 93 -6.39 17.81 4.23
CA SER A 93 -5.60 16.75 4.88
C SER A 93 -4.43 16.37 3.99
N GLU A 94 -3.30 15.99 4.57
CA GLU A 94 -2.14 15.49 3.81
C GLU A 94 -2.46 14.22 3.01
N MET A 95 -3.42 13.41 3.46
CA MET A 95 -3.86 12.20 2.74
C MET A 95 -4.73 12.52 1.52
N LEU A 96 -5.41 13.66 1.49
CA LEU A 96 -6.33 14.04 0.42
C LEU A 96 -5.67 15.00 -0.57
N GLN A 97 -5.84 14.70 -1.83
CA GLN A 97 -5.50 15.58 -2.96
C GLN A 97 -6.51 15.34 -4.07
N PHE A 98 -7.60 16.06 -4.02
CA PHE A 98 -8.70 15.90 -4.97
C PHE A 98 -8.27 16.24 -6.39
N SER A 99 -8.60 15.34 -7.32
CA SER A 99 -8.47 15.61 -8.75
C SER A 99 -9.58 16.57 -9.22
N GLU A 100 -9.42 17.12 -10.42
CA GLU A 100 -10.44 17.97 -11.06
C GLU A 100 -11.78 17.23 -11.31
N ARG A 101 -11.80 15.89 -11.23
CA ARG A 101 -12.99 15.06 -11.38
C ARG A 101 -13.85 15.03 -10.12
N ILE A 102 -13.28 15.35 -8.96
CA ILE A 102 -14.00 15.34 -7.68
C ILE A 102 -14.83 16.62 -7.56
N GLN A 103 -16.13 16.44 -7.54
CA GLN A 103 -17.12 17.52 -7.36
C GLN A 103 -18.09 17.13 -6.27
N GLN A 104 -18.30 17.97 -5.28
CA GLN A 104 -19.38 17.80 -4.33
C GLN A 104 -20.72 17.99 -5.05
N LEU A 105 -21.61 17.01 -4.94
CA LEU A 105 -22.97 17.04 -5.52
C LEU A 105 -23.99 17.16 -4.40
N PRO A 106 -25.03 18.01 -4.56
CA PRO A 106 -26.05 18.18 -3.54
C PRO A 106 -26.91 16.91 -3.41
N LEU A 107 -27.21 16.60 -2.16
CA LEU A 107 -28.14 15.55 -1.75
C LEU A 107 -29.44 16.13 -1.26
N HIS A 108 -30.56 15.48 -1.57
CA HIS A 108 -31.91 15.87 -1.20
C HIS A 108 -32.59 14.79 -0.34
N VAL A 109 -33.34 15.23 0.65
CA VAL A 109 -34.04 14.37 1.61
C VAL A 109 -35.52 14.26 1.26
N LYS A 110 -36.00 13.03 1.09
CA LYS A 110 -37.40 12.72 0.95
C LYS A 110 -37.86 11.85 2.12
N ALA A 111 -38.80 12.35 2.91
CA ALA A 111 -39.39 11.55 3.98
C ALA A 111 -40.22 10.39 3.41
N GLU A 112 -40.06 9.23 4.03
CA GLU A 112 -40.78 7.99 3.70
C GLU A 112 -41.48 7.44 4.94
N ASP A 113 -42.30 6.39 4.79
CA ASP A 113 -42.90 5.73 5.96
C ASP A 113 -41.81 5.02 6.79
N GLY A 114 -41.59 5.56 7.98
CA GLY A 114 -40.61 5.05 8.95
C GLY A 114 -39.16 5.52 8.78
N GLY A 115 -38.80 6.27 7.70
CA GLY A 115 -37.45 6.73 7.46
C GLY A 115 -37.30 7.78 6.35
N TRP A 116 -36.20 7.78 5.66
CA TRP A 116 -35.82 8.80 4.64
C TRP A 116 -35.10 8.17 3.46
N THR A 117 -35.48 8.60 2.25
CA THR A 117 -34.76 8.34 1.02
C THR A 117 -33.87 9.55 0.67
N ILE A 118 -32.63 9.32 0.38
CA ILE A 118 -31.68 10.34 -0.03
C ILE A 118 -31.48 10.25 -1.55
N LEU A 119 -31.66 11.38 -2.22
CA LEU A 119 -31.60 11.49 -3.67
C LEU A 119 -30.51 12.48 -4.08
N SER A 120 -29.87 12.26 -5.22
CA SER A 120 -29.10 13.30 -5.93
C SER A 120 -30.02 14.29 -6.66
N ALA A 121 -29.48 15.39 -7.17
CA ALA A 121 -30.24 16.44 -7.85
C ALA A 121 -31.02 15.95 -9.09
N ASP A 122 -30.52 14.90 -9.75
CA ASP A 122 -31.18 14.24 -10.88
C ASP A 122 -32.20 13.17 -10.47
N GLY A 123 -32.47 13.05 -9.16
CA GLY A 123 -33.45 12.12 -8.60
C GLY A 123 -32.99 10.68 -8.46
N VAL A 124 -31.70 10.40 -8.68
CA VAL A 124 -31.12 9.05 -8.46
C VAL A 124 -30.98 8.82 -6.96
N ARG A 125 -31.41 7.64 -6.51
CA ARG A 125 -31.29 7.23 -5.13
C ARG A 125 -29.82 7.04 -4.72
N ARG A 126 -29.43 7.64 -3.60
CA ARG A 126 -28.08 7.59 -3.04
C ARG A 126 -28.01 6.91 -1.68
N ALA A 127 -29.09 6.98 -0.90
CA ALA A 127 -29.18 6.19 0.33
C ALA A 127 -30.63 5.95 0.75
N TYR A 128 -30.83 4.91 1.58
CA TYR A 128 -31.97 4.75 2.49
C TYR A 128 -31.49 4.88 3.92
N ILE A 129 -32.27 5.57 4.75
CA ILE A 129 -32.03 5.70 6.19
C ILE A 129 -33.30 5.24 6.89
N ASN A 130 -33.25 4.11 7.59
CA ASN A 130 -34.34 3.49 8.33
C ASN A 130 -35.67 3.37 7.54
N VAL A 131 -35.62 3.29 6.24
CA VAL A 131 -36.78 2.95 5.42
C VAL A 131 -37.15 1.49 5.68
N LYS A 132 -38.40 1.18 5.98
CA LYS A 132 -38.86 -0.21 6.07
C LYS A 132 -38.54 -0.93 4.76
N ALA A 133 -37.52 -1.77 4.79
CA ALA A 133 -37.34 -2.72 3.72
C ALA A 133 -38.53 -3.68 3.67
N PRO A 134 -39.02 -4.08 2.51
CA PRO A 134 -39.95 -5.18 2.45
C PRO A 134 -39.31 -6.36 3.17
N VAL A 135 -40.05 -6.89 4.14
CA VAL A 135 -39.59 -8.00 4.98
C VAL A 135 -39.18 -9.16 4.08
N LEU A 136 -37.89 -9.45 4.02
CA LEU A 136 -37.36 -10.51 3.19
C LEU A 136 -37.36 -11.86 3.89
N ASP A 137 -37.68 -11.93 5.20
CA ASP A 137 -37.54 -13.14 5.98
C ASP A 137 -38.73 -13.37 6.93
N HIS A 138 -39.26 -14.59 6.98
CA HIS A 138 -40.40 -15.01 7.83
C HIS A 138 -40.14 -14.85 9.33
N TRP A 139 -38.91 -14.72 9.74
CA TRP A 139 -38.51 -14.60 11.14
C TRP A 139 -38.85 -13.27 11.74
N SER A 140 -39.00 -12.22 10.93
CA SER A 140 -39.41 -10.89 11.40
C SER A 140 -40.81 -10.84 12.02
N ASP A 141 -41.71 -11.78 11.67
CA ASP A 141 -43.04 -11.83 12.23
C ASP A 141 -43.08 -12.37 13.67
N LEU A 142 -41.98 -13.01 14.11
CA LEU A 142 -41.87 -13.63 15.43
C LEU A 142 -41.03 -12.84 16.42
N LEU A 143 -40.27 -11.84 15.94
CA LEU A 143 -39.41 -11.02 16.77
C LEU A 143 -39.97 -9.60 16.90
N PRO A 144 -39.79 -8.94 18.06
CA PRO A 144 -40.07 -7.52 18.14
C PRO A 144 -39.24 -6.83 17.06
N GLU A 145 -39.91 -5.99 16.26
CA GLU A 145 -39.30 -5.29 15.14
C GLU A 145 -37.96 -4.64 15.57
N PRO A 146 -36.93 -4.67 14.72
CA PRO A 146 -35.65 -3.99 14.95
C PRO A 146 -35.81 -2.47 14.88
N GLN A 147 -36.77 -1.93 15.62
CA GLN A 147 -37.28 -0.58 15.46
C GLN A 147 -36.32 0.50 15.95
N GLU A 148 -35.25 0.12 16.62
CA GLU A 148 -34.48 1.10 17.37
C GLU A 148 -33.03 1.21 16.91
N THR A 149 -32.61 0.51 15.86
CA THR A 149 -31.25 0.55 15.37
C THR A 149 -31.06 1.50 14.18
N LEU A 150 -29.86 2.05 14.05
CA LEU A 150 -29.45 2.76 12.84
C LEU A 150 -29.37 1.78 11.67
N ASP A 151 -30.11 2.03 10.60
CA ASP A 151 -30.07 1.28 9.36
C ASP A 151 -29.82 2.24 8.19
N VAL A 152 -28.67 2.09 7.51
CA VAL A 152 -28.27 2.90 6.36
C VAL A 152 -27.87 2.00 5.23
N VAL A 153 -28.50 2.19 4.10
CA VAL A 153 -28.14 1.51 2.84
C VAL A 153 -27.66 2.57 1.85
N LEU A 154 -26.42 2.45 1.41
CA LEU A 154 -25.80 3.38 0.46
C LEU A 154 -25.87 2.84 -0.96
N TYR A 155 -26.01 3.73 -1.93
CA TYR A 155 -25.95 3.48 -3.35
C TYR A 155 -25.02 4.51 -3.99
N PRO A 156 -23.68 4.37 -3.85
CA PRO A 156 -22.74 5.42 -4.27
C PRO A 156 -22.87 5.79 -5.75
N ASP A 157 -23.11 4.81 -6.62
CA ASP A 157 -23.35 4.98 -8.06
C ASP A 157 -24.83 4.91 -8.46
N GLY A 158 -25.74 4.82 -7.49
CA GLY A 158 -27.16 4.63 -7.70
C GLY A 158 -27.59 3.17 -7.94
N LYS A 159 -26.66 2.24 -7.99
CA LYS A 159 -26.91 0.80 -8.31
C LYS A 159 -26.33 -0.15 -7.26
N LYS A 160 -25.04 -0.02 -6.94
CA LYS A 160 -24.30 -0.90 -6.02
C LYS A 160 -24.76 -0.63 -4.57
N GLU A 161 -25.23 -1.66 -3.91
CA GLU A 161 -25.69 -1.59 -2.53
C GLU A 161 -24.55 -1.86 -1.56
N VAL A 162 -24.36 -0.92 -0.62
CA VAL A 162 -23.42 -1.06 0.51
C VAL A 162 -24.20 -0.67 1.78
N ARG A 163 -24.45 -1.63 2.66
CA ARG A 163 -25.27 -1.44 3.86
C ARG A 163 -24.40 -1.44 5.10
N LEU A 164 -24.70 -0.54 6.05
CA LEU A 164 -24.15 -0.64 7.38
C LEU A 164 -24.66 -1.94 8.03
N ALA A 165 -23.76 -2.63 8.74
CA ALA A 165 -24.12 -3.89 9.38
C ALA A 165 -25.26 -3.69 10.39
N ALA A 166 -26.20 -4.61 10.34
CA ALA A 166 -27.32 -4.63 11.27
C ALA A 166 -27.08 -5.66 12.38
N TYR A 167 -27.78 -5.49 13.48
CA TYR A 167 -27.74 -6.45 14.58
C TYR A 167 -28.29 -7.82 14.15
N ASP A 168 -27.72 -8.88 14.71
CA ASP A 168 -28.38 -10.18 14.73
C ASP A 168 -29.47 -10.15 15.80
N HIS A 169 -30.74 -10.13 15.37
CA HIS A 169 -31.89 -10.11 16.24
C HIS A 169 -32.21 -11.47 16.89
N PHE A 170 -31.59 -12.53 16.39
CA PHE A 170 -31.91 -13.90 16.79
C PHE A 170 -31.31 -14.30 18.15
N SER A 171 -30.23 -13.67 18.55
CA SER A 171 -29.51 -14.03 19.78
C SER A 171 -29.21 -12.82 20.64
N PRO A 172 -30.22 -12.20 21.30
CA PRO A 172 -29.87 -11.18 22.27
C PRO A 172 -29.07 -11.78 23.43
N PRO A 173 -28.04 -11.16 23.91
CA PRO A 173 -27.51 -9.87 23.51
C PRO A 173 -26.32 -9.95 22.51
N ARG A 174 -26.33 -10.88 21.60
CA ARG A 174 -25.25 -11.03 20.63
C ARG A 174 -25.42 -10.02 19.50
N TYR A 175 -24.35 -9.31 19.23
CA TYR A 175 -24.23 -8.40 18.11
C TYR A 175 -23.08 -8.89 17.27
N ASP A 176 -23.32 -9.29 16.05
CA ASP A 176 -22.26 -9.69 15.15
C ASP A 176 -21.41 -8.48 14.75
N ALA A 177 -22.04 -7.34 14.52
CA ALA A 177 -21.36 -6.09 14.23
C ALA A 177 -22.27 -4.90 14.54
N LEU A 178 -21.66 -3.80 14.99
CA LEU A 178 -22.36 -2.55 15.26
C LEU A 178 -22.25 -1.64 14.04
N PRO A 179 -23.35 -1.14 13.47
CA PRO A 179 -23.32 -0.24 12.33
C PRO A 179 -22.48 1.01 12.61
N LEU A 180 -22.63 1.59 13.80
CA LEU A 180 -21.86 2.72 14.28
C LEU A 180 -21.86 2.76 15.80
N ALA A 181 -20.69 2.91 16.42
CA ALA A 181 -20.56 3.00 17.87
C ALA A 181 -19.28 3.74 18.28
N TYR A 182 -19.19 4.12 19.56
CA TYR A 182 -17.97 4.65 20.15
C TYR A 182 -17.78 4.16 21.58
N CYS A 183 -16.52 4.24 22.05
CA CYS A 183 -16.14 3.90 23.42
C CYS A 183 -15.75 5.11 24.23
N VAL A 184 -16.14 5.06 25.50
CA VAL A 184 -15.71 5.99 26.53
C VAL A 184 -14.89 5.23 27.57
N LYS A 185 -13.68 5.74 27.86
CA LYS A 185 -12.76 5.25 28.87
C LYS A 185 -12.37 6.40 29.78
N ASP A 186 -12.51 6.20 31.10
CA ASP A 186 -12.21 7.23 32.09
C ASP A 186 -12.85 8.60 31.79
N GLY A 187 -14.05 8.59 31.21
CA GLY A 187 -14.80 9.78 30.81
C GLY A 187 -14.39 10.39 29.44
N ASN A 188 -13.36 9.86 28.78
CA ASN A 188 -12.91 10.31 27.49
C ASN A 188 -13.43 9.41 26.37
N LYS A 189 -13.82 10.00 25.25
CA LYS A 189 -14.16 9.27 24.02
C LYS A 189 -12.86 8.97 23.29
N GLU A 190 -12.56 7.69 23.11
CA GLU A 190 -11.23 7.26 22.61
C GLU A 190 -11.29 6.52 21.28
N ARG A 191 -12.33 5.71 21.06
CA ARG A 191 -12.43 4.80 19.92
C ARG A 191 -13.79 4.90 19.25
N ALA A 192 -13.82 4.62 17.94
CA ALA A 192 -15.06 4.53 17.18
C ALA A 192 -15.02 3.34 16.22
N THR A 193 -16.20 2.78 15.91
CA THR A 193 -16.34 1.67 14.96
C THR A 193 -17.41 1.97 13.92
N LEU A 194 -17.16 1.50 12.70
CA LEU A 194 -18.11 1.46 11.59
C LEU A 194 -18.07 0.07 10.98
N SER A 195 -19.22 -0.52 10.73
CA SER A 195 -19.30 -1.85 10.14
C SER A 195 -20.24 -1.86 8.94
N PHE A 196 -19.86 -2.61 7.91
CA PHE A 196 -20.66 -2.85 6.72
C PHE A 196 -21.08 -4.32 6.66
N GLU A 197 -22.30 -4.58 6.22
CA GLU A 197 -22.75 -5.94 5.91
C GLU A 197 -21.93 -6.50 4.76
N CYS A 198 -21.50 -7.75 4.88
CA CYS A 198 -20.92 -8.50 3.76
C CYS A 198 -21.73 -9.76 3.45
N LYS A 199 -21.61 -10.23 2.23
CA LYS A 199 -22.26 -11.47 1.77
C LYS A 199 -21.34 -12.67 1.97
N ALA A 200 -21.93 -13.85 2.13
CA ALA A 200 -21.18 -15.07 2.42
C ALA A 200 -20.17 -15.49 1.33
N ASP A 201 -20.35 -15.01 0.10
CA ASP A 201 -19.48 -15.27 -1.05
C ASP A 201 -18.66 -14.04 -1.46
N GLU A 202 -18.57 -13.03 -0.62
CA GLU A 202 -17.83 -11.80 -0.86
C GLU A 202 -16.35 -11.98 -0.54
N CYS A 203 -15.49 -11.61 -1.48
CA CYS A 203 -14.03 -11.65 -1.35
C CYS A 203 -13.48 -10.22 -1.25
N PHE A 204 -12.33 -10.08 -0.60
CA PHE A 204 -11.71 -8.79 -0.34
C PHE A 204 -10.24 -8.77 -0.75
N ALA A 205 -9.73 -7.60 -1.13
CA ALA A 205 -8.32 -7.39 -1.47
C ALA A 205 -7.86 -5.97 -1.08
N GLY A 206 -6.57 -5.66 -1.20
CA GLY A 206 -6.01 -4.34 -0.88
C GLY A 206 -5.40 -4.29 0.51
N THR A 207 -5.70 -3.27 1.29
CA THR A 207 -5.22 -2.98 2.67
C THR A 207 -3.73 -2.69 2.81
N GLY A 208 -3.04 -2.38 1.70
CA GLY A 208 -1.60 -2.16 1.65
C GLY A 208 -0.82 -3.40 1.22
N GLU A 209 0.45 -3.45 1.54
CA GLU A 209 1.32 -4.56 1.17
C GLU A 209 1.09 -5.75 2.12
N ARG A 210 0.40 -6.78 1.63
CA ARG A 210 0.02 -7.98 2.40
C ARG A 210 0.71 -9.22 1.86
N PHE A 211 1.43 -9.91 2.73
CA PHE A 211 2.23 -11.09 2.38
C PHE A 211 1.42 -12.40 2.53
N THR A 212 0.17 -12.38 2.11
CA THR A 212 -0.77 -13.48 2.26
C THR A 212 -1.52 -13.76 0.96
N LYS A 213 -2.53 -14.63 1.01
CA LYS A 213 -3.34 -14.99 -0.15
C LYS A 213 -4.10 -13.81 -0.72
N MET A 214 -4.52 -13.91 -1.98
CA MET A 214 -5.21 -12.84 -2.71
C MET A 214 -6.55 -12.48 -2.08
N ASP A 215 -7.37 -13.46 -1.72
CA ASP A 215 -8.60 -13.22 -0.98
C ASP A 215 -8.29 -13.02 0.50
N LEU A 216 -8.60 -11.82 1.00
CA LEU A 216 -8.38 -11.41 2.39
C LEU A 216 -9.59 -11.69 3.30
N SER A 217 -10.65 -12.34 2.81
CA SER A 217 -11.77 -12.75 3.66
C SER A 217 -11.31 -13.67 4.79
N GLY A 218 -11.90 -13.51 5.96
CA GLY A 218 -11.51 -14.24 7.17
C GLY A 218 -10.19 -13.75 7.80
N HIS A 219 -9.78 -12.48 7.55
CA HIS A 219 -8.59 -11.89 8.16
C HIS A 219 -8.92 -10.59 8.88
N THR A 220 -8.25 -10.36 10.01
CA THR A 220 -8.19 -9.08 10.71
C THR A 220 -6.80 -8.49 10.63
N PHE A 221 -6.71 -7.23 10.19
CA PHE A 221 -5.47 -6.49 10.03
C PHE A 221 -5.38 -5.35 11.04
N PHE A 222 -4.19 -5.21 11.63
CA PHE A 222 -3.81 -4.02 12.38
C PHE A 222 -3.21 -3.01 11.41
N LEU A 223 -3.87 -1.87 11.27
CA LEU A 223 -3.42 -0.76 10.42
C LEU A 223 -2.51 0.15 11.24
N LYS A 224 -1.36 -0.37 11.61
CA LYS A 224 -0.25 0.31 12.26
C LYS A 224 1.01 -0.04 11.50
N ASN A 225 1.67 0.94 10.90
CA ASN A 225 2.95 0.72 10.24
C ASN A 225 3.99 0.24 11.24
N GLN A 226 4.69 -0.81 10.87
CA GLN A 226 5.72 -1.47 11.70
C GLN A 226 6.77 -2.08 10.80
N ASP A 227 7.99 -2.22 11.34
CA ASP A 227 9.02 -3.01 10.68
C ASP A 227 8.52 -4.44 10.44
N GLY A 228 8.45 -4.83 9.18
CA GLY A 228 7.97 -6.15 8.74
C GLY A 228 8.96 -7.27 9.07
N GLN A 229 10.24 -6.97 9.17
CA GLN A 229 11.31 -7.95 9.36
C GLN A 229 11.18 -9.17 8.42
N GLY A 230 10.90 -8.88 7.15
CA GLY A 230 10.61 -9.89 6.13
C GLY A 230 9.24 -9.71 5.49
N VAL A 231 8.87 -10.68 4.64
CA VAL A 231 7.69 -10.63 3.76
C VAL A 231 6.75 -11.82 3.93
N ASN A 232 6.69 -12.40 5.12
CA ASN A 232 5.95 -13.63 5.42
C ASN A 232 5.30 -13.64 6.80
N ASN A 233 4.88 -12.46 7.29
CA ASN A 233 4.17 -12.31 8.56
C ASN A 233 3.07 -11.24 8.45
N ARG A 234 2.38 -10.94 9.56
CA ARG A 234 1.27 -9.99 9.60
C ARG A 234 1.71 -8.52 9.55
N ARG A 235 2.96 -8.23 9.92
CA ARG A 235 3.50 -6.87 9.95
C ARG A 235 3.76 -6.39 8.54
N THR A 236 3.64 -5.10 8.34
CA THR A 236 4.02 -4.47 7.09
C THR A 236 4.47 -3.04 7.32
N TYR A 237 5.40 -2.60 6.50
CA TYR A 237 5.84 -1.21 6.41
C TYR A 237 4.78 -0.28 5.80
N LYS A 238 3.78 -0.87 5.11
CA LYS A 238 2.85 -0.17 4.21
C LYS A 238 1.42 -0.65 4.42
N ASN A 239 0.80 -0.18 5.50
CA ASN A 239 -0.65 -0.31 5.66
C ASN A 239 -1.35 0.79 4.90
N ILE A 240 -2.42 0.46 4.19
CA ILE A 240 -3.29 1.43 3.55
C ILE A 240 -4.72 1.18 4.04
N PRO A 241 -5.40 2.19 4.61
CA PRO A 241 -6.75 2.04 5.15
C PRO A 241 -7.80 2.03 4.02
N PHE A 242 -7.62 1.12 3.07
CA PHE A 242 -8.46 0.97 1.89
C PHE A 242 -8.58 -0.50 1.52
N TYR A 243 -9.80 -0.98 1.24
CA TYR A 243 -10.04 -2.30 0.70
C TYR A 243 -10.96 -2.27 -0.52
N LEU A 244 -10.85 -3.30 -1.34
CA LEU A 244 -11.70 -3.61 -2.49
C LEU A 244 -12.58 -4.82 -2.17
N SER A 245 -13.84 -4.78 -2.61
CA SER A 245 -14.79 -5.88 -2.54
C SER A 245 -15.08 -6.46 -3.92
N SER A 246 -15.29 -7.78 -3.98
CA SER A 246 -15.78 -8.48 -5.18
C SER A 246 -17.18 -8.01 -5.61
N ARG A 247 -17.88 -7.24 -4.79
CA ARG A 247 -19.16 -6.58 -5.12
C ARG A 247 -18.99 -5.26 -5.86
N MET A 248 -17.76 -4.94 -6.31
CA MET A 248 -17.44 -3.76 -7.09
C MET A 248 -17.68 -2.45 -6.34
N TYR A 249 -17.24 -2.42 -5.09
CA TYR A 249 -17.02 -1.21 -4.30
C TYR A 249 -15.69 -1.29 -3.55
N GLY A 250 -15.20 -0.16 -3.11
CA GLY A 250 -14.07 -0.05 -2.19
C GLY A 250 -14.39 0.94 -1.08
N THR A 251 -13.74 0.79 0.07
CA THR A 251 -13.89 1.75 1.17
C THR A 251 -12.53 2.26 1.59
N PHE A 252 -12.40 3.59 1.60
CA PHE A 252 -11.23 4.29 2.11
C PHE A 252 -11.59 4.94 3.45
N TYR A 253 -10.88 4.57 4.50
CA TYR A 253 -11.00 5.20 5.81
C TYR A 253 -9.99 6.33 5.93
N HIS A 254 -10.49 7.56 5.99
CA HIS A 254 -9.69 8.77 6.07
C HIS A 254 -9.23 9.02 7.50
N THR A 255 -8.26 8.24 7.94
CA THR A 255 -7.66 8.33 9.27
C THR A 255 -6.17 8.02 9.21
N CYS A 256 -5.40 8.59 10.13
CA CYS A 256 -4.01 8.22 10.41
C CYS A 256 -3.87 7.51 11.78
N ALA A 257 -4.96 7.38 12.54
CA ALA A 257 -4.96 6.65 13.80
C ALA A 257 -4.66 5.16 13.61
N HIS A 258 -4.09 4.53 14.61
CA HIS A 258 -4.02 3.08 14.65
C HIS A 258 -5.44 2.51 14.56
N SER A 259 -5.61 1.45 13.82
CA SER A 259 -6.94 0.90 13.53
C SER A 259 -6.88 -0.60 13.36
N LYS A 260 -8.02 -1.25 13.47
CA LYS A 260 -8.23 -2.66 13.10
C LYS A 260 -9.26 -2.73 11.99
N LEU A 261 -9.03 -3.61 11.04
CA LEU A 261 -9.96 -3.90 9.96
C LEU A 261 -10.16 -5.40 9.87
N SER A 262 -11.35 -5.86 10.21
CA SER A 262 -11.80 -7.26 10.07
C SER A 262 -12.58 -7.39 8.77
N LEU A 263 -12.13 -8.29 7.90
CA LEU A 263 -12.78 -8.60 6.62
C LEU A 263 -13.46 -9.97 6.72
N ALA A 264 -14.67 -10.00 7.26
CA ALA A 264 -15.45 -11.22 7.50
C ALA A 264 -14.71 -12.26 8.38
N ASP A 265 -13.87 -11.83 9.33
CA ASP A 265 -13.12 -12.68 10.25
C ASP A 265 -13.87 -12.85 11.58
N VAL A 266 -14.05 -11.77 12.32
CA VAL A 266 -14.76 -11.82 13.62
C VAL A 266 -16.23 -12.12 13.43
N SER A 267 -16.88 -11.46 12.50
CA SER A 267 -18.20 -11.80 12.00
C SER A 267 -18.13 -12.14 10.50
N THR A 268 -18.60 -13.31 10.13
CA THR A 268 -18.65 -13.73 8.72
C THR A 268 -19.67 -12.98 7.88
N ARG A 269 -20.40 -12.03 8.49
CA ARG A 269 -21.46 -11.23 7.88
C ARG A 269 -21.10 -9.76 7.75
N SER A 270 -19.92 -9.35 8.22
CA SER A 270 -19.56 -7.94 8.27
C SER A 270 -18.08 -7.68 8.00
N VAL A 271 -17.83 -6.50 7.42
CA VAL A 271 -16.55 -5.83 7.46
C VAL A 271 -16.61 -4.83 8.60
N GLU A 272 -15.66 -4.93 9.53
CA GLU A 272 -15.64 -4.12 10.74
C GLU A 272 -14.37 -3.28 10.81
N PHE A 273 -14.55 -1.98 11.00
CA PHE A 273 -13.45 -1.04 11.16
C PHE A 273 -13.51 -0.40 12.55
N LEU A 274 -12.42 -0.52 13.30
CA LEU A 274 -12.23 0.09 14.60
C LEU A 274 -11.06 1.07 14.56
N SER A 275 -11.32 2.33 14.89
CA SER A 275 -10.30 3.38 14.99
C SER A 275 -9.97 3.68 16.44
N ASP A 276 -8.69 3.86 16.77
CA ASP A 276 -8.21 4.42 18.04
C ASP A 276 -8.38 5.96 18.10
N GLN A 277 -9.39 6.44 17.41
CA GLN A 277 -9.84 7.83 17.43
C GLN A 277 -11.37 7.84 17.49
N ALA A 278 -11.95 8.70 18.34
CA ALA A 278 -13.40 8.80 18.49
C ALA A 278 -14.05 9.54 17.30
N MET A 279 -13.77 9.06 16.11
CA MET A 279 -14.26 9.63 14.85
C MET A 279 -14.27 8.54 13.77
N ILE A 280 -15.29 8.59 12.93
CA ILE A 280 -15.38 7.84 11.70
C ILE A 280 -15.40 8.81 10.53
N ASP A 281 -14.56 8.55 9.54
CA ASP A 281 -14.53 9.24 8.26
C ASP A 281 -14.21 8.24 7.16
N ALA A 282 -15.17 7.89 6.34
CA ALA A 282 -15.07 6.82 5.36
C ALA A 282 -15.65 7.24 4.00
N PHE A 283 -14.92 6.95 2.93
CA PHE A 283 -15.37 7.13 1.56
C PHE A 283 -15.71 5.77 0.96
N VAL A 284 -16.97 5.58 0.56
CA VAL A 284 -17.44 4.39 -0.16
C VAL A 284 -17.45 4.70 -1.65
N ILE A 285 -16.68 3.97 -2.42
CA ILE A 285 -16.41 4.19 -3.84
C ILE A 285 -16.97 3.00 -4.63
N ALA A 286 -17.92 3.22 -5.52
CA ALA A 286 -18.45 2.19 -6.41
C ALA A 286 -17.85 2.32 -7.83
N GLY A 287 -17.81 1.21 -8.57
CA GLY A 287 -17.37 1.19 -9.96
C GLY A 287 -17.86 -0.04 -10.70
N ASP A 288 -17.86 -0.01 -12.04
CA ASP A 288 -18.17 -1.19 -12.85
C ASP A 288 -16.93 -2.08 -13.08
N SER A 289 -15.75 -1.60 -12.66
CA SER A 289 -14.48 -2.33 -12.68
C SER A 289 -13.63 -1.96 -11.46
N MET A 290 -12.63 -2.79 -11.14
CA MET A 290 -11.64 -2.46 -10.11
C MET A 290 -10.81 -1.23 -10.48
N GLU A 291 -10.57 -1.01 -11.78
CA GLU A 291 -9.90 0.20 -12.26
C GLU A 291 -10.67 1.47 -11.87
N GLU A 292 -11.99 1.49 -12.07
CA GLU A 292 -12.81 2.65 -11.71
C GLU A 292 -12.83 2.93 -10.21
N ILE A 293 -12.83 1.89 -9.39
CA ILE A 293 -12.77 2.04 -7.93
C ILE A 293 -11.41 2.61 -7.51
N LEU A 294 -10.31 2.05 -8.04
CA LEU A 294 -8.96 2.53 -7.75
C LEU A 294 -8.72 3.95 -8.32
N ARG A 295 -9.30 4.26 -9.46
CA ARG A 295 -9.31 5.62 -10.01
C ARG A 295 -10.04 6.58 -9.07
N GLY A 296 -11.21 6.21 -8.57
CA GLY A 296 -11.93 6.98 -7.56
C GLY A 296 -11.13 7.20 -6.28
N TYR A 297 -10.41 6.18 -5.81
CA TYR A 297 -9.48 6.31 -4.69
C TYR A 297 -8.35 7.30 -4.98
N ARG A 298 -7.74 7.24 -6.18
CA ARG A 298 -6.71 8.21 -6.60
C ARG A 298 -7.26 9.59 -6.87
N ASP A 299 -8.49 9.70 -7.32
CA ASP A 299 -9.19 10.98 -7.46
C ASP A 299 -9.33 11.70 -6.12
N LEU A 300 -9.45 10.96 -5.01
CA LEU A 300 -9.47 11.50 -3.66
C LEU A 300 -8.07 11.75 -3.09
N THR A 301 -7.12 10.87 -3.34
CA THR A 301 -5.83 10.82 -2.62
C THR A 301 -4.62 11.23 -3.47
N GLY A 302 -4.84 11.54 -4.74
CA GLY A 302 -3.81 11.97 -5.70
C GLY A 302 -3.22 10.84 -6.53
N TYR A 303 -2.75 11.21 -7.71
CA TYR A 303 -2.15 10.33 -8.71
C TYR A 303 -0.63 10.25 -8.55
N PRO A 304 -0.01 9.11 -8.90
CA PRO A 304 1.43 9.00 -8.93
C PRO A 304 2.02 9.86 -10.05
N SER A 305 3.18 10.47 -9.81
CA SER A 305 3.97 11.09 -10.87
C SER A 305 4.65 10.03 -11.73
N MET A 306 5.00 10.39 -12.97
CA MET A 306 5.76 9.50 -13.85
C MET A 306 7.23 9.49 -13.43
N PRO A 307 7.82 8.31 -13.10
CA PRO A 307 9.24 8.19 -12.85
C PRO A 307 10.06 8.46 -14.14
N PRO A 308 11.29 8.97 -14.03
CA PRO A 308 12.15 9.20 -15.19
C PRO A 308 12.57 7.89 -15.89
N LEU A 309 12.84 7.95 -17.19
CA LEU A 309 13.17 6.78 -18.01
C LEU A 309 14.30 5.93 -17.43
N TRP A 310 15.38 6.55 -16.97
CA TRP A 310 16.52 5.85 -16.41
C TRP A 310 16.17 5.00 -15.17
N SER A 311 15.11 5.35 -14.44
CA SER A 311 14.71 4.61 -13.24
C SER A 311 14.16 3.22 -13.55
N PHE A 312 13.66 3.01 -14.77
CA PHE A 312 13.15 1.71 -15.23
C PHE A 312 14.25 0.74 -15.67
N GLY A 313 15.47 1.24 -15.87
CA GLY A 313 16.65 0.41 -16.08
C GLY A 313 17.03 -0.40 -14.84
N ILE A 314 18.15 -1.06 -14.88
CA ILE A 314 18.63 -1.88 -13.76
C ILE A 314 19.38 -1.02 -12.75
N TRP A 315 19.11 -1.28 -11.48
CA TRP A 315 19.81 -0.71 -10.34
C TRP A 315 20.69 -1.76 -9.72
N MET A 316 21.97 -1.45 -9.52
CA MET A 316 22.92 -2.32 -8.81
C MET A 316 23.23 -1.74 -7.44
N SER A 317 23.17 -2.58 -6.43
CA SER A 317 23.45 -2.24 -5.05
C SER A 317 23.79 -3.47 -4.22
N ARG A 318 24.33 -3.23 -3.07
CA ARG A 318 24.42 -4.16 -1.93
C ARG A 318 24.58 -3.37 -0.64
N MET A 319 24.35 -3.96 0.48
CA MET A 319 24.70 -3.44 1.79
C MET A 319 26.09 -3.95 2.18
N THR A 320 27.22 -3.27 1.98
CA THR A 320 27.27 -1.94 1.36
C THR A 320 28.56 -1.84 0.50
N TYR A 321 28.71 -0.78 -0.29
CA TYR A 321 29.97 -0.40 -0.92
C TYR A 321 30.72 0.57 -0.01
N PHE A 322 32.01 0.31 0.23
CA PHE A 322 32.78 1.05 1.22
C PHE A 322 33.73 2.11 0.66
N SER A 323 33.90 2.22 -0.67
CA SER A 323 34.74 3.25 -1.25
C SER A 323 34.36 3.61 -2.68
N ALA A 324 34.78 4.78 -3.12
CA ALA A 324 34.65 5.23 -4.49
C ALA A 324 35.38 4.28 -5.46
N ASP A 325 36.56 3.82 -5.08
CA ASP A 325 37.37 2.90 -5.90
C ASP A 325 36.67 1.56 -6.12
N GLU A 326 36.07 0.98 -5.06
CA GLU A 326 35.29 -0.26 -5.17
C GLU A 326 34.12 -0.11 -6.13
N VAL A 327 33.35 0.98 -6.00
CA VAL A 327 32.22 1.25 -6.89
C VAL A 327 32.68 1.45 -8.32
N GLN A 328 33.78 2.17 -8.53
CA GLN A 328 34.33 2.44 -9.84
C GLN A 328 34.79 1.16 -10.55
N GLU A 329 35.48 0.25 -9.84
CA GLU A 329 35.87 -1.07 -10.35
C GLU A 329 34.64 -1.89 -10.80
N ILE A 330 33.58 -1.90 -10.00
CA ILE A 330 32.34 -2.61 -10.33
C ILE A 330 31.70 -2.03 -11.58
N CYS A 331 31.56 -0.69 -11.65
CA CYS A 331 31.01 0.00 -12.81
C CYS A 331 31.80 -0.22 -14.08
N ASP A 332 33.12 -0.14 -14.00
CA ASP A 332 34.02 -0.38 -15.15
C ASP A 332 33.88 -1.81 -15.64
N ARG A 333 33.78 -2.79 -14.73
CA ARG A 333 33.56 -4.18 -15.09
C ARG A 333 32.22 -4.42 -15.75
N MET A 334 31.11 -3.81 -15.23
CA MET A 334 29.81 -3.92 -15.87
C MET A 334 29.82 -3.42 -17.32
N ARG A 335 30.46 -2.27 -17.59
CA ARG A 335 30.58 -1.75 -18.96
C ARG A 335 31.48 -2.63 -19.82
N ALA A 336 32.63 -3.04 -19.31
CA ALA A 336 33.57 -3.89 -20.06
C ALA A 336 32.95 -5.25 -20.43
N GLU A 337 32.10 -5.78 -19.57
CA GLU A 337 31.39 -7.03 -19.80
C GLU A 337 29.98 -6.84 -20.41
N HIS A 338 29.57 -5.62 -20.76
CA HIS A 338 28.25 -5.30 -21.33
C HIS A 338 27.08 -5.84 -20.51
N TYR A 339 27.08 -5.57 -19.20
CA TYR A 339 25.91 -5.71 -18.31
C TYR A 339 25.16 -4.37 -18.27
N PRO A 340 23.97 -4.28 -18.86
CA PRO A 340 23.22 -3.02 -18.85
C PRO A 340 22.80 -2.62 -17.43
N CYS A 341 23.06 -1.36 -17.05
CA CYS A 341 22.75 -0.84 -15.73
C CYS A 341 22.70 0.69 -15.76
N ASP A 342 21.72 1.30 -15.12
CA ASP A 342 21.53 2.75 -15.09
C ASP A 342 21.90 3.38 -13.75
N VAL A 343 21.73 2.66 -12.63
CA VAL A 343 21.86 3.27 -11.30
C VAL A 343 22.74 2.43 -10.41
N ILE A 344 23.63 3.12 -9.72
CA ILE A 344 24.39 2.60 -8.57
C ILE A 344 23.80 3.20 -7.31
N HIS A 345 23.38 2.36 -6.38
CA HIS A 345 22.88 2.78 -5.10
C HIS A 345 23.92 2.52 -4.01
N LEU A 346 24.29 3.57 -3.28
CA LEU A 346 25.15 3.50 -2.10
C LEU A 346 24.27 3.39 -0.85
N ASP A 347 24.41 2.27 -0.17
CA ASP A 347 23.69 1.97 1.06
C ASP A 347 24.48 2.46 2.29
N THR A 348 24.23 1.98 3.48
CA THR A 348 24.68 2.49 4.80
C THR A 348 26.16 2.90 4.94
N GLY A 349 27.05 2.41 4.09
CA GLY A 349 28.49 2.60 4.21
C GLY A 349 29.07 3.87 3.57
N TRP A 350 28.29 4.77 3.01
CA TRP A 350 28.80 6.00 2.44
C TRP A 350 29.06 7.11 3.48
N PHE A 351 28.50 6.96 4.71
CA PHE A 351 28.73 7.86 5.84
C PHE A 351 30.11 7.69 6.46
N ARG A 352 30.51 8.59 7.35
CA ARG A 352 31.74 8.50 8.13
C ARG A 352 31.80 7.20 8.93
N THR A 353 30.73 6.80 9.56
CA THR A 353 30.56 5.50 10.22
C THR A 353 29.38 4.79 9.60
N ASP A 354 29.53 3.49 9.27
CA ASP A 354 28.46 2.68 8.72
C ASP A 354 27.22 2.76 9.62
N TRP A 355 26.04 2.95 9.03
CA TRP A 355 24.75 3.18 9.70
C TRP A 355 24.57 4.53 10.40
N LEU A 356 25.59 5.31 10.66
CA LEU A 356 25.48 6.62 11.29
C LEU A 356 25.05 7.66 10.25
N CYS A 357 23.74 7.88 10.12
CA CYS A 357 23.19 8.81 9.14
C CYS A 357 23.48 10.27 9.53
N GLU A 358 24.37 10.91 8.79
CA GLU A 358 24.77 12.32 8.99
C GLU A 358 24.81 13.15 7.69
N TRP A 359 24.19 12.62 6.61
CA TRP A 359 24.03 13.30 5.31
C TRP A 359 25.33 13.89 4.73
N LYS A 360 26.45 13.22 5.00
CA LYS A 360 27.79 13.63 4.53
C LYS A 360 28.61 12.41 4.14
N PHE A 361 29.28 12.49 3.00
CA PHE A 361 30.21 11.44 2.57
C PHE A 361 31.41 11.30 3.52
N ASN A 362 31.91 10.10 3.65
CA ASN A 362 33.17 9.83 4.34
C ASN A 362 34.34 10.37 3.52
N ASP A 363 35.14 11.28 4.09
CA ASP A 363 36.22 11.98 3.40
C ASP A 363 37.39 11.05 2.98
N GLU A 364 37.60 9.91 3.70
CA GLU A 364 38.69 8.97 3.37
C GLU A 364 38.26 8.00 2.26
N ARG A 365 37.02 7.52 2.29
CA ARG A 365 36.48 6.52 1.35
C ARG A 365 35.93 7.15 0.07
N PHE A 366 35.51 8.39 0.16
CA PHE A 366 34.98 9.20 -0.95
C PHE A 366 35.63 10.61 -0.90
N PRO A 367 36.93 10.74 -1.20
CA PRO A 367 37.70 11.98 -1.01
C PRO A 367 37.22 13.12 -1.92
N ASP A 368 36.63 12.81 -3.06
CA ASP A 368 36.02 13.76 -4.00
C ASP A 368 34.67 13.22 -4.45
N PRO A 369 33.60 13.36 -3.61
CA PRO A 369 32.31 12.78 -3.92
C PRO A 369 31.65 13.39 -5.16
N GLU A 370 31.81 14.68 -5.41
CA GLU A 370 31.27 15.36 -6.60
C GLU A 370 31.95 14.84 -7.88
N GLY A 371 33.29 14.81 -7.92
CA GLY A 371 34.04 14.26 -9.04
C GLY A 371 33.76 12.77 -9.27
N PHE A 372 33.58 11.99 -8.19
CA PHE A 372 33.18 10.59 -8.27
C PHE A 372 31.80 10.42 -8.92
N ILE A 373 30.80 11.19 -8.48
CA ILE A 373 29.43 11.12 -9.02
C ILE A 373 29.41 11.53 -10.50
N HIS A 374 30.10 12.61 -10.84
CA HIS A 374 30.21 13.07 -12.23
C HIS A 374 30.94 12.05 -13.12
N GLY A 375 32.03 11.44 -12.63
CA GLY A 375 32.72 10.39 -13.35
C GLY A 375 31.87 9.13 -13.62
N LEU A 376 30.97 8.78 -12.72
CA LEU A 376 29.99 7.72 -12.95
C LEU A 376 28.92 8.15 -13.97
N LYS A 377 28.46 9.39 -13.92
CA LYS A 377 27.50 9.94 -14.88
C LYS A 377 28.07 9.92 -16.31
N ASP A 378 29.34 10.26 -16.50
CA ASP A 378 30.02 10.21 -17.81
C ASP A 378 30.09 8.79 -18.38
N LYS A 379 29.99 7.76 -17.52
CA LYS A 379 29.88 6.34 -17.91
C LYS A 379 28.43 5.84 -18.05
N GLY A 380 27.44 6.75 -17.98
CA GLY A 380 26.01 6.42 -18.08
C GLY A 380 25.39 5.87 -16.80
N TYR A 381 26.01 6.07 -15.63
CA TYR A 381 25.43 5.71 -14.33
C TYR A 381 24.88 6.93 -13.59
N ARG A 382 23.87 6.69 -12.79
CA ARG A 382 23.33 7.64 -11.81
C ARG A 382 23.57 7.12 -10.40
N VAL A 383 23.69 8.04 -9.45
CA VAL A 383 23.95 7.68 -8.05
C VAL A 383 22.72 7.94 -7.21
N SER A 384 22.32 6.94 -6.43
CA SER A 384 21.28 7.01 -5.39
C SER A 384 21.89 6.78 -4.02
N LEU A 385 21.37 7.46 -2.99
CA LEU A 385 21.89 7.37 -1.62
C LEU A 385 20.83 6.88 -0.64
N TRP A 386 21.27 6.01 0.27
CA TRP A 386 20.52 5.59 1.44
C TRP A 386 20.56 6.65 2.55
N GLN A 387 19.47 6.80 3.27
CA GLN A 387 19.38 7.55 4.52
C GLN A 387 18.11 7.16 5.28
N LEU A 388 18.01 7.58 6.53
CA LEU A 388 16.87 7.37 7.41
C LEU A 388 16.50 8.67 8.15
N PRO A 389 15.27 8.78 8.73
CA PRO A 389 14.79 10.06 9.29
C PRO A 389 15.11 10.24 10.78
N TYR A 390 16.16 9.60 11.28
CA TYR A 390 16.57 9.69 12.68
C TYR A 390 17.98 10.29 12.78
N VAL A 391 18.17 11.17 13.75
CA VAL A 391 19.47 11.79 14.01
C VAL A 391 20.13 11.06 15.16
N ALA A 392 21.34 10.54 14.95
CA ALA A 392 22.11 9.84 15.96
C ALA A 392 22.79 10.84 16.93
N GLU A 393 23.12 10.37 18.13
CA GLU A 393 23.80 11.17 19.15
C GLU A 393 25.17 11.68 18.69
N GLU A 394 25.86 10.90 17.85
CA GLU A 394 27.21 11.19 17.35
C GLU A 394 27.21 11.94 16.00
N ALA A 395 26.02 12.23 15.44
CA ALA A 395 25.92 12.94 14.17
C ALA A 395 26.36 14.41 14.32
N GLU A 396 27.08 14.94 13.32
CA GLU A 396 27.54 16.35 13.32
C GLU A 396 26.37 17.35 13.46
N GLN A 397 25.16 16.96 13.00
CA GLN A 397 23.98 17.81 13.01
C GLN A 397 23.21 17.82 14.34
N ILE A 398 23.61 17.03 15.34
CA ILE A 398 22.79 16.80 16.55
C ILE A 398 22.60 18.08 17.37
N ASP A 399 23.65 18.90 17.54
CA ASP A 399 23.58 20.12 18.33
C ASP A 399 22.65 21.15 17.67
N GLU A 400 22.75 21.29 16.33
CA GLU A 400 21.86 22.15 15.56
C GLU A 400 20.41 21.68 15.65
N ALA A 401 20.20 20.36 15.47
CA ALA A 401 18.87 19.77 15.51
C ALA A 401 18.18 19.96 16.86
N ARG A 402 18.92 19.82 17.96
CA ARG A 402 18.42 20.07 19.32
C ARG A 402 18.18 21.54 19.60
N ALA A 403 19.13 22.42 19.25
CA ALA A 403 19.02 23.83 19.51
C ALA A 403 17.83 24.50 18.80
N ASN A 404 17.39 23.95 17.70
CA ASN A 404 16.28 24.46 16.88
C ASN A 404 14.99 23.62 16.98
N ASP A 405 14.96 22.60 17.83
CA ASP A 405 13.85 21.64 17.97
C ASP A 405 13.48 20.94 16.63
N TYR A 406 14.44 20.60 15.80
CA TYR A 406 14.19 19.89 14.53
C TYR A 406 13.91 18.42 14.74
N ILE A 407 14.39 17.84 15.85
CA ILE A 407 14.06 16.48 16.30
C ILE A 407 13.10 16.55 17.48
N ALA A 408 12.18 15.61 17.55
CA ALA A 408 11.24 15.48 18.65
C ALA A 408 11.99 15.00 19.91
N PRO A 409 11.98 15.76 21.01
CA PRO A 409 12.71 15.40 22.22
C PRO A 409 12.10 14.15 22.86
N LEU A 410 12.95 13.18 23.20
CA LEU A 410 12.56 11.98 23.93
C LEU A 410 12.23 12.35 25.38
N THR A 411 11.11 11.84 25.90
CA THR A 411 10.69 12.02 27.29
C THR A 411 11.26 10.95 28.20
N LYS A 412 11.62 9.79 27.63
CA LYS A 412 12.29 8.66 28.29
C LYS A 412 13.17 7.96 27.28
N GLN A 413 14.29 7.40 27.74
CA GLN A 413 15.05 6.44 26.95
C GLN A 413 14.20 5.17 26.84
N GLN A 414 13.62 4.93 25.69
CA GLN A 414 12.86 3.71 25.44
C GLN A 414 13.55 2.87 24.39
N ASP A 415 13.63 1.58 24.69
CA ASP A 415 13.79 0.56 23.67
C ASP A 415 12.59 0.67 22.73
N SER A 416 12.85 0.93 21.46
CA SER A 416 11.80 1.02 20.44
C SER A 416 11.08 -0.34 20.39
N GLU A 417 9.85 -0.40 20.88
CA GLU A 417 9.04 -1.61 20.76
C GLU A 417 8.96 -2.03 19.28
N GLY A 418 9.65 -3.11 18.95
CA GLY A 418 9.54 -3.79 17.67
C GLY A 418 10.55 -3.42 16.61
N SER A 419 11.55 -2.56 16.83
CA SER A 419 12.70 -2.46 15.95
C SER A 419 13.89 -3.24 16.53
N ASN A 420 14.55 -4.06 15.71
CA ASN A 420 15.82 -4.70 16.06
C ASN A 420 16.99 -3.71 16.12
N PHE A 421 16.72 -2.42 15.99
CA PHE A 421 17.67 -1.33 16.01
C PHE A 421 17.84 -0.68 17.39
N SER A 422 17.50 -1.40 18.45
CA SER A 422 17.82 -1.00 19.83
C SER A 422 19.33 -0.79 20.07
N ALA A 423 20.16 -1.16 19.11
CA ALA A 423 21.61 -0.95 19.17
C ALA A 423 22.07 0.40 18.59
N LEU A 424 21.18 1.18 17.98
CA LEU A 424 21.51 2.50 17.43
C LEU A 424 20.89 3.55 18.34
N ASP A 425 21.73 4.22 19.12
CA ASP A 425 21.35 5.33 19.99
C ASP A 425 20.96 6.56 19.16
N TYR A 426 19.74 6.56 18.63
CA TYR A 426 19.18 7.72 17.94
C TYR A 426 18.76 8.76 18.97
N ALA A 427 19.26 9.99 18.80
CA ALA A 427 18.91 11.09 19.67
C ALA A 427 17.47 11.56 19.49
N GLY A 428 16.88 11.36 18.31
CA GLY A 428 15.49 11.69 18.04
C GLY A 428 15.08 11.54 16.58
N THR A 429 13.76 11.52 16.40
CA THR A 429 13.08 11.49 15.10
C THR A 429 12.92 12.91 14.58
N ILE A 430 13.23 13.16 13.30
CA ILE A 430 12.98 14.46 12.66
C ILE A 430 11.47 14.76 12.71
N ASP A 431 11.10 15.93 13.20
CA ASP A 431 9.69 16.33 13.34
C ASP A 431 9.15 16.97 12.05
N PHE A 432 8.70 16.15 11.10
CA PHE A 432 8.08 16.64 9.85
C PHE A 432 6.72 17.33 10.05
N THR A 433 6.18 17.35 11.26
CA THR A 433 5.03 18.22 11.59
C THR A 433 5.44 19.67 11.86
N TYR A 434 6.75 19.93 11.95
CA TYR A 434 7.33 21.24 12.14
C TYR A 434 7.97 21.76 10.83
N PRO A 435 7.39 22.76 10.17
CA PRO A 435 7.87 23.22 8.86
C PRO A 435 9.36 23.59 8.82
N LYS A 436 9.93 24.15 9.91
CA LYS A 436 11.35 24.49 9.96
C LYS A 436 12.24 23.24 9.98
N ALA A 437 11.81 22.15 10.63
CA ALA A 437 12.53 20.89 10.62
C ALA A 437 12.48 20.23 9.23
N THR A 438 11.34 20.35 8.55
CA THR A 438 11.19 19.89 7.17
C THR A 438 12.12 20.63 6.21
N GLU A 439 12.21 21.96 6.31
CA GLU A 439 13.10 22.75 5.47
C GLU A 439 14.59 22.51 5.80
N TRP A 440 14.93 22.32 7.07
CA TRP A 440 16.29 21.91 7.47
C TRP A 440 16.67 20.57 6.84
N TYR A 441 15.80 19.57 6.92
CA TYR A 441 16.02 18.26 6.31
C TYR A 441 16.17 18.36 4.78
N LYS A 442 15.31 19.13 4.10
CA LYS A 442 15.45 19.41 2.67
C LYS A 442 16.80 20.04 2.35
N GLY A 443 17.31 20.91 3.23
CA GLY A 443 18.64 21.52 3.10
C GLY A 443 19.78 20.51 3.14
N LEU A 444 19.69 19.49 4.02
CA LEU A 444 20.66 18.41 4.08
C LEU A 444 20.66 17.57 2.79
N LEU A 445 19.48 17.22 2.27
CA LEU A 445 19.39 16.49 1.02
C LEU A 445 19.82 17.30 -0.20
N LYS A 446 19.50 18.60 -0.21
CA LYS A 446 19.88 19.49 -1.32
C LYS A 446 21.37 19.51 -1.58
N GLN A 447 22.21 19.50 -0.54
CA GLN A 447 23.66 19.46 -0.67
C GLN A 447 24.14 18.21 -1.44
N LEU A 448 23.51 17.06 -1.20
CA LEU A 448 23.82 15.81 -1.89
C LEU A 448 23.33 15.82 -3.34
N LEU A 449 22.12 16.35 -3.56
CA LEU A 449 21.52 16.46 -4.88
C LEU A 449 22.28 17.46 -5.77
N ASP A 450 22.79 18.56 -5.20
CA ASP A 450 23.63 19.54 -5.89
C ASP A 450 24.97 18.93 -6.39
N MET A 451 25.49 17.87 -5.72
CA MET A 451 26.65 17.11 -6.17
C MET A 451 26.34 16.16 -7.35
N GLY A 452 25.07 16.00 -7.75
CA GLY A 452 24.64 15.14 -8.84
C GLY A 452 23.95 13.83 -8.43
N VAL A 453 23.67 13.62 -7.15
CA VAL A 453 22.78 12.52 -6.69
C VAL A 453 21.39 12.73 -7.30
N VAL A 454 20.75 11.66 -7.77
CA VAL A 454 19.46 11.76 -8.48
C VAL A 454 18.28 11.16 -7.75
N CYS A 455 18.51 10.33 -6.73
CA CYS A 455 17.46 9.68 -5.98
C CYS A 455 17.89 9.44 -4.53
N ILE A 456 16.96 9.65 -3.62
CA ILE A 456 17.14 9.38 -2.19
C ILE A 456 16.33 8.13 -1.82
N LYS A 457 17.01 7.10 -1.28
CA LYS A 457 16.31 5.99 -0.63
C LYS A 457 15.85 6.45 0.74
N THR A 458 14.54 6.60 0.90
CA THR A 458 13.91 6.95 2.18
C THR A 458 13.59 5.69 2.95
N ASP A 459 14.60 5.16 3.62
CA ASP A 459 14.47 3.95 4.44
C ASP A 459 13.81 4.26 5.78
N PHE A 460 13.23 3.26 6.43
CA PHE A 460 12.47 3.41 7.68
C PHE A 460 11.23 4.32 7.54
N GLY A 461 10.87 5.03 8.61
CA GLY A 461 9.73 5.94 8.64
C GLY A 461 8.38 5.27 8.93
N GLU A 462 8.34 3.95 9.16
CA GLU A 462 7.18 3.21 9.69
C GLU A 462 7.09 3.27 11.21
N ASN A 463 8.19 3.52 11.89
CA ASN A 463 8.26 3.70 13.33
C ASN A 463 8.70 5.12 13.68
N ILE A 464 8.09 5.67 14.73
CA ILE A 464 8.52 6.91 15.36
C ILE A 464 8.62 6.70 16.87
N HIS A 465 9.33 7.56 17.56
CA HIS A 465 9.36 7.52 19.03
C HIS A 465 7.99 7.93 19.60
N MET A 466 7.25 6.96 20.13
CA MET A 466 5.90 7.18 20.67
C MET A 466 5.87 8.03 21.94
N ASP A 467 6.99 8.09 22.68
CA ASP A 467 7.15 8.91 23.87
C ASP A 467 7.72 10.31 23.57
N ALA A 468 7.98 10.62 22.31
CA ALA A 468 8.48 11.92 21.90
C ALA A 468 7.34 12.94 21.77
N LYS A 469 7.70 14.21 21.92
CA LYS A 469 6.75 15.31 21.78
C LYS A 469 6.94 16.01 20.44
N TYR A 470 6.07 15.71 19.49
CA TYR A 470 6.01 16.38 18.19
C TYR A 470 5.20 17.67 18.28
N LYS A 471 5.55 18.67 17.46
CA LYS A 471 4.94 20.02 17.55
C LYS A 471 3.54 20.09 16.96
N GLY A 472 3.29 19.40 15.86
CA GLY A 472 2.03 19.53 15.10
C GLY A 472 1.01 18.42 15.34
N MET A 473 1.42 17.28 15.90
CA MET A 473 0.54 16.11 16.00
C MET A 473 0.93 15.20 17.17
N LYS A 474 -0.06 14.49 17.73
CA LYS A 474 0.20 13.45 18.72
C LYS A 474 0.88 12.24 18.05
N PRO A 475 1.81 11.55 18.74
CA PRO A 475 2.52 10.40 18.15
C PRO A 475 1.60 9.27 17.68
N GLU A 476 0.46 9.01 18.36
CA GLU A 476 -0.50 7.97 18.00
C GLU A 476 -1.16 8.22 16.63
N LEU A 477 -1.29 9.49 16.23
CA LEU A 477 -1.79 9.87 14.91
C LEU A 477 -0.67 10.03 13.89
N LEU A 478 0.51 10.47 14.34
CA LEU A 478 1.64 10.72 13.48
C LEU A 478 2.29 9.42 12.96
N ASN A 479 2.30 8.35 13.72
CA ASN A 479 3.03 7.13 13.38
C ASN A 479 2.74 6.63 11.96
N ASN A 480 1.48 6.51 11.58
CA ASN A 480 1.10 6.09 10.22
C ASN A 480 1.35 7.20 9.18
N LEU A 481 1.06 8.45 9.54
CA LEU A 481 1.18 9.59 8.63
C LEU A 481 2.64 9.98 8.36
N TYR A 482 3.55 9.62 9.25
CA TYR A 482 4.95 10.01 9.20
C TYR A 482 5.62 9.66 7.86
N ALA A 483 5.34 8.46 7.34
CA ALA A 483 5.85 8.02 6.04
C ALA A 483 5.49 8.99 4.91
N LEU A 484 4.27 9.51 4.91
CA LEU A 484 3.80 10.47 3.90
C LEU A 484 4.54 11.81 3.98
N LEU A 485 4.70 12.37 5.18
CA LEU A 485 5.39 13.65 5.39
C LEU A 485 6.87 13.56 5.02
N TYR A 486 7.51 12.47 5.43
CA TYR A 486 8.92 12.19 5.17
C TYR A 486 9.20 12.06 3.66
N GLN A 487 8.43 11.23 2.96
CA GLN A 487 8.59 11.03 1.52
C GLN A 487 8.28 12.28 0.70
N LYS A 488 7.24 13.02 1.10
CA LYS A 488 6.90 14.31 0.49
C LYS A 488 8.10 15.26 0.53
N ALA A 489 8.74 15.40 1.68
CA ALA A 489 9.90 16.29 1.84
C ALA A 489 11.07 15.87 0.94
N ALA A 490 11.41 14.57 0.93
CA ALA A 490 12.49 14.04 0.08
C ALA A 490 12.16 14.14 -1.41
N TYR A 491 10.94 13.83 -1.80
CA TYR A 491 10.48 13.91 -3.19
C TYR A 491 10.50 15.35 -3.71
N GLU A 492 9.96 16.30 -2.95
CA GLU A 492 9.89 17.70 -3.36
C GLU A 492 11.29 18.27 -3.61
N VAL A 493 12.22 18.13 -2.66
CA VAL A 493 13.58 18.64 -2.86
C VAL A 493 14.33 17.94 -3.98
N THR A 494 14.11 16.63 -4.17
CA THR A 494 14.70 15.90 -5.31
C THR A 494 14.19 16.45 -6.64
N LYS A 495 12.88 16.65 -6.76
CA LYS A 495 12.26 17.24 -7.95
C LYS A 495 12.72 18.67 -8.20
N ASP A 496 12.81 19.48 -7.16
CA ASP A 496 13.22 20.89 -7.28
C ASP A 496 14.67 21.05 -7.77
N VAL A 497 15.55 20.13 -7.36
CA VAL A 497 16.97 20.20 -7.73
C VAL A 497 17.27 19.49 -9.05
N THR A 498 16.72 18.30 -9.25
CA THR A 498 17.05 17.45 -10.39
C THR A 498 16.10 17.59 -11.59
N GLY A 499 14.90 18.13 -11.37
CA GLY A 499 13.80 18.14 -12.33
C GLY A 499 12.99 16.82 -12.34
N ASP A 500 13.55 15.75 -11.82
CA ASP A 500 12.94 14.42 -11.74
C ASP A 500 12.38 14.15 -10.34
N GLY A 501 11.08 13.89 -10.24
CA GLY A 501 10.45 13.52 -8.98
C GLY A 501 10.51 12.01 -8.74
N ILE A 502 11.44 11.56 -7.91
CA ILE A 502 11.59 10.16 -7.53
C ILE A 502 12.21 10.01 -6.13
N VAL A 503 11.70 9.04 -5.37
CA VAL A 503 12.29 8.53 -4.14
C VAL A 503 12.27 6.99 -4.18
N TRP A 504 13.05 6.34 -3.33
CA TRP A 504 13.01 4.88 -3.15
C TRP A 504 12.59 4.60 -1.71
N ALA A 505 11.27 4.42 -1.48
CA ALA A 505 10.68 4.49 -0.17
C ALA A 505 10.31 3.13 0.43
N ARG A 506 10.53 2.93 1.76
CA ARG A 506 10.15 1.71 2.47
C ARG A 506 8.72 1.77 3.00
N ALA A 507 8.43 2.73 3.84
CA ALA A 507 7.12 2.87 4.47
C ALA A 507 6.09 3.53 3.54
N ALA A 508 4.80 3.33 3.80
CA ALA A 508 3.74 4.05 3.12
C ALA A 508 2.46 4.16 3.96
N TRP A 509 1.67 5.18 3.67
CA TRP A 509 0.29 5.37 4.09
C TRP A 509 -0.51 5.95 2.91
N ALA A 510 -1.84 6.14 3.08
CA ALA A 510 -2.67 6.76 2.05
C ALA A 510 -2.12 8.14 1.65
N GLY A 511 -1.93 8.38 0.35
CA GLY A 511 -1.31 9.58 -0.21
C GLY A 511 0.15 9.39 -0.67
N CYS A 512 0.87 8.37 -0.15
CA CYS A 512 2.25 8.10 -0.56
C CYS A 512 2.39 7.69 -2.03
N GLN A 513 1.34 7.15 -2.65
CA GLN A 513 1.36 6.79 -4.08
C GLN A 513 1.73 7.95 -5.01
N ARG A 514 1.58 9.19 -4.56
CA ARG A 514 1.97 10.41 -5.28
C ARG A 514 3.48 10.52 -5.50
N TYR A 515 4.25 9.91 -4.61
CA TYR A 515 5.69 10.01 -4.51
C TYR A 515 6.36 8.66 -4.82
N PRO A 516 6.44 8.28 -6.12
CA PRO A 516 7.05 7.00 -6.48
C PRO A 516 8.54 6.99 -6.14
N LEU A 517 9.09 5.80 -5.85
CA LEU A 517 8.47 4.50 -5.79
C LEU A 517 8.69 3.85 -4.42
N HIS A 518 8.14 2.66 -4.26
CA HIS A 518 8.26 1.88 -3.03
C HIS A 518 8.82 0.49 -3.33
N TRP A 519 9.54 -0.11 -2.36
CA TRP A 519 9.99 -1.51 -2.47
C TRP A 519 9.45 -2.38 -1.32
N GLY A 520 9.51 -3.70 -1.51
CA GLY A 520 8.92 -4.71 -0.63
C GLY A 520 9.60 -4.88 0.75
N GLY A 521 10.64 -4.10 1.06
CA GLY A 521 11.40 -4.24 2.32
C GLY A 521 12.36 -5.45 2.31
N ASP A 522 12.72 -5.91 3.50
CA ASP A 522 13.86 -6.80 3.76
C ASP A 522 13.47 -8.29 3.67
N SER A 523 13.22 -8.79 2.45
CA SER A 523 12.89 -10.20 2.22
C SER A 523 14.10 -11.12 2.40
N CYS A 524 13.87 -12.39 2.79
CA CYS A 524 14.93 -13.40 2.75
C CYS A 524 15.20 -13.85 1.32
N SER A 525 16.48 -14.15 1.03
CA SER A 525 16.90 -14.78 -0.24
C SER A 525 16.51 -16.26 -0.23
N SER A 526 15.22 -16.53 -0.38
CA SER A 526 14.60 -17.85 -0.30
C SER A 526 13.36 -17.94 -1.18
N TRP A 527 12.85 -19.16 -1.40
CA TRP A 527 11.60 -19.37 -2.12
C TRP A 527 10.40 -18.70 -1.46
N ASP A 528 10.31 -18.78 -0.13
CA ASP A 528 9.25 -18.12 0.64
C ASP A 528 9.35 -16.59 0.56
N GLY A 529 10.59 -16.05 0.57
CA GLY A 529 10.84 -14.63 0.39
C GLY A 529 10.41 -14.14 -1.01
N LEU A 530 10.70 -14.92 -2.05
CA LEU A 530 10.27 -14.63 -3.43
C LEU A 530 8.75 -14.62 -3.54
N ALA A 531 8.09 -15.67 -3.05
CA ALA A 531 6.63 -15.80 -3.10
C ALA A 531 5.94 -14.70 -2.26
N GLY A 532 6.43 -14.43 -1.05
CA GLY A 532 5.89 -13.38 -0.18
C GLY A 532 6.03 -11.99 -0.80
N SER A 533 7.16 -11.69 -1.44
CA SER A 533 7.38 -10.42 -2.14
C SER A 533 6.34 -10.20 -3.24
N LEU A 534 6.08 -11.20 -4.10
CA LEU A 534 5.06 -11.05 -5.15
C LEU A 534 3.67 -10.77 -4.56
N LYS A 535 3.25 -11.55 -3.54
CA LYS A 535 1.95 -11.34 -2.89
C LYS A 535 1.81 -9.92 -2.35
N GLY A 536 2.86 -9.44 -1.67
CA GLY A 536 2.92 -8.06 -1.17
C GLY A 536 2.75 -7.02 -2.27
N GLY A 537 3.49 -7.16 -3.37
CA GLY A 537 3.41 -6.24 -4.51
C GLY A 537 2.04 -6.22 -5.19
N LEU A 538 1.37 -7.38 -5.30
CA LEU A 538 0.03 -7.46 -5.89
C LEU A 538 -1.03 -6.76 -5.03
N HIS A 539 -1.02 -6.98 -3.71
CA HIS A 539 -1.92 -6.26 -2.80
C HIS A 539 -1.63 -4.76 -2.76
N PHE A 540 -0.36 -4.37 -2.86
CA PHE A 540 0.03 -2.97 -2.90
C PHE A 540 -0.48 -2.26 -4.16
N GLY A 541 -0.43 -2.93 -5.32
CA GLY A 541 -1.06 -2.46 -6.54
C GLY A 541 -2.58 -2.27 -6.40
N LEU A 542 -3.26 -3.22 -5.74
CA LEU A 542 -4.69 -3.15 -5.40
C LEU A 542 -5.03 -2.14 -4.30
N SER A 543 -4.03 -1.48 -3.72
CA SER A 543 -4.16 -0.40 -2.74
C SER A 543 -3.86 0.99 -3.32
N GLY A 544 -3.82 1.11 -4.65
CA GLY A 544 -3.68 2.39 -5.35
C GLY A 544 -2.25 2.77 -5.75
N PHE A 545 -1.25 1.90 -5.59
CA PHE A 545 0.14 2.17 -5.95
C PHE A 545 0.47 1.66 -7.35
N ALA A 546 0.97 2.53 -8.22
CA ALA A 546 1.28 2.20 -9.61
C ALA A 546 2.62 1.47 -9.78
N PHE A 547 3.60 1.83 -8.94
CA PHE A 547 4.99 1.39 -9.05
C PHE A 547 5.42 0.68 -7.77
N TRP A 548 6.11 -0.44 -7.95
CA TRP A 548 6.62 -1.25 -6.86
C TRP A 548 7.90 -1.97 -7.30
N SER A 549 8.80 -2.18 -6.37
CA SER A 549 10.06 -2.92 -6.56
C SER A 549 10.27 -3.91 -5.42
N HIS A 550 11.31 -4.69 -5.53
CA HIS A 550 11.76 -5.63 -4.52
C HIS A 550 13.28 -5.82 -4.62
N ASP A 551 13.89 -6.33 -3.58
CA ASP A 551 15.32 -6.63 -3.58
C ASP A 551 15.59 -7.96 -4.30
N VAL A 552 16.33 -7.90 -5.40
CA VAL A 552 16.74 -9.09 -6.16
C VAL A 552 18.14 -9.51 -5.68
N PRO A 553 18.34 -10.74 -5.32
CA PRO A 553 17.46 -11.87 -5.09
C PRO A 553 17.10 -12.07 -3.60
N GLY A 554 16.47 -11.11 -2.99
CA GLY A 554 16.20 -11.03 -1.56
C GLY A 554 17.30 -10.28 -0.81
N PHE A 555 16.93 -9.62 0.29
CA PHE A 555 17.84 -8.82 1.11
C PHE A 555 18.71 -9.68 2.03
N HIS A 556 18.06 -10.47 2.91
CA HIS A 556 18.77 -11.31 3.89
C HIS A 556 19.28 -12.60 3.29
N THR A 557 20.58 -12.78 3.26
CA THR A 557 21.19 -14.05 2.85
C THR A 557 21.30 -14.99 4.05
N LEU A 558 20.75 -16.19 3.94
CA LEU A 558 20.70 -17.17 5.01
C LEU A 558 21.70 -18.34 4.76
N PRO A 559 22.16 -19.05 5.77
CA PRO A 559 21.94 -18.87 7.22
C PRO A 559 22.78 -17.77 7.85
N ASN A 560 23.80 -17.27 7.20
CA ASN A 560 24.66 -16.21 7.70
C ASN A 560 24.35 -14.89 6.97
N PHE A 561 23.82 -13.92 7.71
CA PHE A 561 23.38 -12.65 7.18
C PHE A 561 24.37 -11.92 6.26
N MET A 562 25.67 -11.90 6.61
CA MET A 562 26.68 -11.15 5.85
C MET A 562 27.55 -12.02 4.93
N ASN A 563 27.65 -13.31 5.18
CA ASN A 563 28.69 -14.15 4.56
C ASN A 563 28.16 -15.33 3.74
N SER A 564 26.85 -15.59 3.74
CA SER A 564 26.27 -16.64 2.91
C SER A 564 26.12 -16.19 1.47
N VAL A 565 26.24 -17.14 0.53
CA VAL A 565 25.99 -16.93 -0.90
C VAL A 565 24.54 -17.32 -1.18
N VAL A 566 23.87 -16.57 -2.04
CA VAL A 566 22.50 -16.90 -2.48
C VAL A 566 22.57 -18.14 -3.39
N ASP A 567 21.61 -19.03 -3.26
CA ASP A 567 21.45 -20.17 -4.16
C ASP A 567 21.25 -19.70 -5.61
N ASP A 568 21.98 -20.30 -6.58
CA ASP A 568 21.96 -19.90 -7.99
C ASP A 568 20.54 -19.98 -8.58
N LYS A 569 19.73 -20.97 -8.19
CA LYS A 569 18.35 -21.09 -8.69
C LYS A 569 17.47 -19.97 -8.14
N VAL A 570 17.56 -19.68 -6.84
CA VAL A 570 16.82 -18.56 -6.21
C VAL A 570 17.21 -17.26 -6.88
N TYR A 571 18.50 -17.03 -7.09
CA TYR A 571 18.99 -15.83 -7.77
C TYR A 571 18.39 -15.72 -9.19
N MET A 572 18.47 -16.80 -9.98
CA MET A 572 17.99 -16.79 -11.36
C MET A 572 16.47 -16.57 -11.44
N ARG A 573 15.69 -17.31 -10.64
CA ARG A 573 14.22 -17.18 -10.62
C ARG A 573 13.77 -15.79 -10.16
N TRP A 574 14.49 -15.20 -9.20
CA TRP A 574 14.22 -13.83 -8.76
C TRP A 574 14.60 -12.79 -9.82
N THR A 575 15.69 -13.00 -10.54
CA THR A 575 16.06 -12.18 -11.71
C THR A 575 14.96 -12.20 -12.77
N GLN A 576 14.43 -13.37 -13.10
CA GLN A 576 13.32 -13.53 -14.05
C GLN A 576 12.09 -12.74 -13.61
N PHE A 577 11.68 -12.84 -12.34
CA PHE A 577 10.60 -12.04 -11.77
C PHE A 577 10.92 -10.54 -11.83
N GLY A 578 12.14 -10.12 -11.51
CA GLY A 578 12.57 -8.72 -11.52
C GLY A 578 12.43 -8.06 -12.89
N VAL A 579 12.69 -8.79 -13.98
CA VAL A 579 12.56 -8.27 -15.35
C VAL A 579 11.14 -7.83 -15.65
N PHE A 580 10.13 -8.53 -15.12
CA PHE A 580 8.71 -8.22 -15.28
C PHE A 580 8.13 -7.48 -14.04
N SER A 581 8.95 -6.68 -13.37
CA SER A 581 8.54 -5.74 -12.31
C SER A 581 8.58 -4.30 -12.83
N SER A 582 7.88 -3.38 -12.17
CA SER A 582 7.93 -1.99 -12.60
C SER A 582 9.33 -1.40 -12.51
N HIS A 583 10.03 -1.66 -11.39
CA HIS A 583 11.43 -1.29 -11.18
C HIS A 583 12.22 -2.51 -10.69
N MET A 584 13.49 -2.58 -11.05
CA MET A 584 14.34 -3.73 -10.77
C MET A 584 15.65 -3.29 -10.12
N ARG A 585 15.87 -3.70 -8.87
CA ARG A 585 17.07 -3.39 -8.09
C ARG A 585 17.70 -4.67 -7.54
N TYR A 586 18.95 -4.88 -7.84
CA TYR A 586 19.79 -5.84 -7.13
C TYR A 586 20.27 -5.23 -5.83
N HIS A 587 19.92 -5.87 -4.71
CA HIS A 587 20.28 -5.40 -3.38
C HIS A 587 20.26 -6.54 -2.35
N GLY A 588 21.02 -6.37 -1.29
CA GLY A 588 21.01 -7.27 -0.12
C GLY A 588 22.34 -7.31 0.61
N THR A 589 22.40 -8.14 1.64
CA THR A 589 23.50 -8.18 2.62
C THR A 589 24.83 -8.74 2.12
N ASN A 590 24.85 -9.31 0.90
CA ASN A 590 26.05 -9.87 0.29
C ASN A 590 26.16 -9.44 -1.18
N LYS A 591 27.22 -9.85 -1.85
CA LYS A 591 27.52 -9.54 -3.26
C LYS A 591 26.35 -9.93 -4.15
N ARG A 592 25.97 -9.00 -5.03
CA ARG A 592 24.85 -9.15 -5.97
C ARG A 592 25.27 -9.06 -7.43
N GLU A 593 26.53 -8.74 -7.71
CA GLU A 593 27.05 -8.61 -9.07
C GLU A 593 27.12 -9.98 -9.77
N PRO A 594 26.67 -10.09 -11.03
CA PRO A 594 26.52 -11.38 -11.73
C PRO A 594 27.74 -12.27 -11.78
N TRP A 595 28.94 -11.69 -11.86
CA TRP A 595 30.21 -12.46 -11.94
C TRP A 595 30.57 -13.25 -10.68
N HIS A 596 29.86 -12.99 -9.56
CA HIS A 596 29.99 -13.81 -8.36
C HIS A 596 29.17 -15.12 -8.45
N TYR A 597 28.38 -15.26 -9.51
CA TYR A 597 27.48 -16.39 -9.81
C TYR A 597 27.79 -16.96 -11.20
N PRO A 598 29.02 -17.50 -11.45
CA PRO A 598 29.49 -17.80 -12.78
C PRO A 598 28.64 -18.84 -13.53
N ALA A 599 27.96 -19.75 -12.83
CA ALA A 599 27.11 -20.75 -13.44
C ALA A 599 25.89 -20.17 -14.16
N ILE A 600 25.41 -19.01 -13.71
CA ILE A 600 24.20 -18.35 -14.22
C ILE A 600 24.44 -16.95 -14.80
N ALA A 601 25.68 -16.43 -14.75
CA ALA A 601 26.01 -15.07 -15.14
C ALA A 601 25.58 -14.73 -16.59
N SER A 602 25.75 -15.66 -17.53
CA SER A 602 25.31 -15.48 -18.92
C SER A 602 23.80 -15.45 -19.07
N MET A 603 23.07 -16.24 -18.28
CA MET A 603 21.61 -16.22 -18.25
C MET A 603 21.11 -14.89 -17.68
N ILE A 604 21.69 -14.43 -16.56
CA ILE A 604 21.38 -13.12 -15.97
C ILE A 604 21.52 -12.01 -17.00
N LYS A 605 22.65 -11.97 -17.72
CA LYS A 605 22.89 -10.97 -18.77
C LYS A 605 21.83 -11.00 -19.87
N LYS A 606 21.43 -12.21 -20.32
CA LYS A 606 20.36 -12.37 -21.32
C LYS A 606 19.04 -11.78 -20.83
N TRP A 607 18.69 -12.00 -19.56
CA TRP A 607 17.46 -11.46 -18.96
C TRP A 607 17.54 -9.95 -18.74
N TRP A 608 18.72 -9.40 -18.41
CA TRP A 608 18.92 -7.96 -18.31
C TRP A 608 18.69 -7.27 -19.67
N LYS A 609 19.21 -7.83 -20.74
CA LYS A 609 18.99 -7.32 -22.10
C LYS A 609 17.49 -7.38 -22.48
N LEU A 610 16.77 -8.43 -22.09
CA LEU A 610 15.32 -8.52 -22.28
C LEU A 610 14.60 -7.37 -21.55
N ARG A 611 15.05 -6.95 -20.35
CA ARG A 611 14.51 -5.80 -19.66
C ARG A 611 14.58 -4.54 -20.51
N TYR A 612 15.75 -4.25 -21.10
CA TYR A 612 15.93 -3.07 -21.96
C TYR A 612 15.15 -3.17 -23.27
N TYR A 613 15.07 -4.36 -23.83
CA TYR A 613 14.22 -4.63 -25.00
C TYR A 613 12.74 -4.26 -24.74
N LEU A 614 12.22 -4.52 -23.54
CA LEU A 614 10.83 -4.27 -23.13
C LEU A 614 10.62 -2.87 -22.52
N LEU A 615 11.64 -2.04 -22.34
CA LEU A 615 11.48 -0.71 -21.72
C LEU A 615 10.44 0.18 -22.40
N PRO A 616 10.32 0.25 -23.73
CA PRO A 616 9.27 1.06 -24.38
C PRO A 616 7.86 0.65 -23.95
N TYR A 617 7.59 -0.66 -23.86
CA TYR A 617 6.33 -1.19 -23.37
C TYR A 617 6.09 -0.79 -21.90
N LEU A 618 7.09 -0.99 -21.06
CA LEU A 618 6.99 -0.66 -19.65
C LEU A 618 6.71 0.83 -19.44
N VAL A 619 7.36 1.71 -20.19
CA VAL A 619 7.14 3.17 -20.15
C VAL A 619 5.71 3.51 -20.54
N GLU A 620 5.19 2.91 -21.63
CA GLU A 620 3.81 3.11 -22.08
C GLU A 620 2.81 2.69 -21.00
N GLN A 621 2.99 1.49 -20.41
CA GLN A 621 2.13 1.01 -19.33
C GLN A 621 2.26 1.84 -18.05
N SER A 622 3.42 2.40 -17.80
CA SER A 622 3.67 3.31 -16.67
C SER A 622 2.95 4.65 -16.87
N GLN A 623 2.97 5.22 -18.08
CA GLN A 623 2.21 6.43 -18.39
C GLN A 623 0.71 6.20 -18.20
N LYS A 624 0.18 5.06 -18.65
CA LYS A 624 -1.22 4.68 -18.41
C LYS A 624 -1.52 4.60 -16.90
N ALA A 625 -0.62 4.00 -16.14
CA ALA A 625 -0.77 3.83 -14.69
C ALA A 625 -0.78 5.16 -13.91
N THR A 626 -0.12 6.21 -14.40
CA THR A 626 -0.13 7.53 -13.75
C THR A 626 -1.41 8.33 -13.98
N GLN A 627 -2.28 7.92 -14.89
CA GLN A 627 -3.48 8.65 -15.31
C GLN A 627 -4.79 7.92 -15.00
N SER A 628 -4.72 6.75 -14.40
CA SER A 628 -5.84 5.83 -14.21
C SER A 628 -5.77 5.10 -12.86
N GLY A 629 -6.62 4.09 -12.64
CA GLY A 629 -6.54 3.17 -11.50
C GLY A 629 -5.55 2.02 -11.70
N TYR A 630 -4.88 1.92 -12.85
CA TYR A 630 -3.96 0.81 -13.14
C TYR A 630 -2.67 0.87 -12.31
N ALA A 631 -2.13 -0.32 -12.01
CA ALA A 631 -0.75 -0.54 -11.61
C ALA A 631 0.02 -1.23 -12.74
N VAL A 632 1.34 -1.20 -12.73
CA VAL A 632 2.16 -1.93 -13.72
C VAL A 632 2.06 -3.43 -13.49
N LEU A 633 2.14 -3.86 -12.21
CA LEU A 633 1.86 -5.24 -11.81
C LEU A 633 0.43 -5.35 -11.31
N ARG A 634 -0.37 -6.26 -11.88
CA ARG A 634 -1.80 -6.39 -11.55
C ARG A 634 -2.15 -7.84 -11.21
N ALA A 635 -2.78 -8.05 -10.09
CA ALA A 635 -3.39 -9.33 -9.75
C ALA A 635 -4.45 -9.72 -10.81
N LEU A 636 -4.66 -11.02 -11.01
CA LEU A 636 -5.61 -11.51 -12.00
C LEU A 636 -7.04 -11.02 -11.74
N ILE A 637 -7.42 -10.87 -10.48
CA ILE A 637 -8.74 -10.34 -10.07
C ILE A 637 -9.00 -8.93 -10.60
N PHE A 638 -7.97 -8.14 -10.89
CA PHE A 638 -8.13 -6.81 -11.43
C PHE A 638 -8.81 -6.82 -12.81
N ALA A 639 -8.44 -7.76 -13.66
CA ALA A 639 -9.02 -7.92 -15.00
C ALA A 639 -10.20 -8.91 -15.03
N HIS A 640 -10.23 -9.88 -14.10
CA HIS A 640 -11.21 -10.97 -14.06
C HIS A 640 -11.88 -11.09 -12.68
N PRO A 641 -12.52 -10.03 -12.17
CA PRO A 641 -13.12 -10.05 -10.82
C PRO A 641 -14.28 -11.04 -10.67
N ALA A 642 -14.95 -11.39 -11.76
CA ALA A 642 -16.05 -12.36 -11.78
C ALA A 642 -15.56 -13.84 -11.82
N ASP A 643 -14.30 -14.06 -12.18
CA ASP A 643 -13.71 -15.39 -12.17
C ASP A 643 -13.26 -15.76 -10.75
N LYS A 644 -13.98 -16.69 -10.13
CA LYS A 644 -13.68 -17.12 -8.75
C LYS A 644 -12.30 -17.76 -8.61
N VAL A 645 -11.74 -18.35 -9.67
CA VAL A 645 -10.40 -18.93 -9.65
C VAL A 645 -9.35 -17.84 -9.44
N CYS A 646 -9.51 -16.69 -10.09
CA CYS A 646 -8.57 -15.58 -10.00
C CYS A 646 -8.41 -15.05 -8.56
N TRP A 647 -9.44 -15.16 -7.71
CA TRP A 647 -9.35 -14.78 -6.29
C TRP A 647 -8.46 -15.70 -5.45
N HIS A 648 -8.08 -16.86 -6.00
CA HIS A 648 -7.17 -17.81 -5.34
C HIS A 648 -5.78 -17.87 -5.99
N ILE A 649 -5.53 -17.05 -7.03
CA ILE A 649 -4.23 -16.96 -7.70
C ILE A 649 -3.45 -15.80 -7.10
N ASP A 650 -2.34 -16.09 -6.43
CA ASP A 650 -1.46 -15.12 -5.77
C ASP A 650 0.01 -15.24 -6.20
N ASP A 651 0.28 -16.06 -7.24
CA ASP A 651 1.59 -16.38 -7.79
C ASP A 651 1.69 -16.17 -9.31
N GLU A 652 0.67 -15.53 -9.90
CA GLU A 652 0.62 -15.09 -11.29
C GLU A 652 0.07 -13.66 -11.36
N TYR A 653 0.47 -12.91 -12.38
CA TYR A 653 0.06 -11.52 -12.50
C TYR A 653 0.12 -11.01 -13.93
N TYR A 654 -0.57 -9.93 -14.20
CA TYR A 654 -0.41 -9.14 -15.41
C TYR A 654 0.70 -8.13 -15.26
N PHE A 655 1.62 -8.11 -16.21
CA PHE A 655 2.60 -7.05 -16.41
C PHE A 655 2.11 -6.17 -17.57
N GLY A 656 1.59 -4.99 -17.23
CA GLY A 656 0.85 -4.18 -18.18
C GLY A 656 -0.45 -4.83 -18.64
N ASP A 657 -0.91 -4.50 -19.84
CA ASP A 657 -2.17 -4.98 -20.39
C ASP A 657 -2.07 -6.36 -21.03
N ASP A 658 -0.89 -6.70 -21.56
CA ASP A 658 -0.75 -7.77 -22.55
C ASP A 658 -0.05 -9.01 -22.02
N PHE A 659 0.81 -8.90 -20.98
CA PHE A 659 1.58 -10.03 -20.49
C PHE A 659 0.95 -10.66 -19.25
N LEU A 660 0.82 -11.98 -19.26
CA LEU A 660 0.57 -12.82 -18.09
C LEU A 660 1.89 -13.49 -17.69
N VAL A 661 2.34 -13.23 -16.48
CA VAL A 661 3.63 -13.68 -15.95
C VAL A 661 3.38 -14.69 -14.83
N ALA A 662 4.00 -15.85 -14.92
CA ALA A 662 3.84 -16.95 -13.98
C ALA A 662 5.22 -17.42 -13.45
N PRO A 663 5.84 -16.69 -12.49
CA PRO A 663 7.19 -17.01 -12.01
C PRO A 663 7.26 -18.37 -11.32
N VAL A 664 8.37 -19.09 -11.48
CA VAL A 664 8.64 -20.33 -10.74
C VAL A 664 9.18 -19.95 -9.37
N MET A 665 8.48 -20.41 -8.32
CA MET A 665 8.77 -20.06 -6.92
C MET A 665 9.08 -21.27 -6.06
N ASN A 666 9.69 -22.29 -6.66
CA ASN A 666 10.07 -23.53 -5.98
C ASN A 666 11.37 -24.12 -6.59
N SER A 667 11.94 -25.11 -5.92
CA SER A 667 13.16 -25.79 -6.35
C SER A 667 12.94 -26.87 -7.43
N ASP A 668 11.67 -27.23 -7.72
CA ASP A 668 11.32 -28.38 -8.55
C ASP A 668 11.30 -28.05 -10.04
N ASP A 669 11.51 -26.77 -10.38
CA ASP A 669 11.44 -26.25 -11.75
C ASP A 669 10.14 -26.65 -12.46
N CYS A 670 9.04 -26.60 -11.72
CA CYS A 670 7.73 -27.03 -12.17
C CYS A 670 6.63 -26.22 -11.47
N ARG A 671 5.57 -25.90 -12.21
CA ARG A 671 4.39 -25.26 -11.63
C ARG A 671 3.12 -25.55 -12.42
N ASP A 672 1.97 -25.36 -11.77
CA ASP A 672 0.69 -25.20 -12.45
C ASP A 672 0.49 -23.73 -12.83
N ILE A 673 -0.22 -23.49 -13.95
CA ILE A 673 -0.46 -22.16 -14.50
C ILE A 673 -1.92 -22.03 -14.87
N TYR A 674 -2.59 -20.98 -14.41
CA TYR A 674 -3.93 -20.65 -14.82
C TYR A 674 -3.90 -19.62 -15.95
N LEU A 675 -4.45 -19.96 -17.10
CA LEU A 675 -4.67 -19.02 -18.19
C LEU A 675 -6.11 -18.51 -18.12
N PRO A 676 -6.34 -17.23 -17.72
CA PRO A 676 -7.68 -16.63 -17.73
C PRO A 676 -8.29 -16.64 -19.14
N GLU A 677 -9.60 -16.43 -19.24
CA GLU A 677 -10.30 -16.40 -20.51
C GLU A 677 -9.63 -15.47 -21.53
N GLY A 678 -9.50 -15.94 -22.79
CA GLY A 678 -8.83 -15.25 -23.88
C GLY A 678 -7.94 -16.19 -24.69
N ASN A 679 -7.19 -15.65 -25.63
CA ASN A 679 -6.19 -16.40 -26.39
C ASN A 679 -4.79 -15.89 -26.01
N TRP A 680 -3.89 -16.82 -25.78
CA TRP A 680 -2.56 -16.57 -25.27
C TRP A 680 -1.48 -17.18 -26.15
N VAL A 681 -0.36 -16.52 -26.26
CA VAL A 681 0.82 -17.03 -26.96
C VAL A 681 2.00 -17.03 -25.99
N ASN A 682 2.69 -18.15 -25.87
CA ASN A 682 3.90 -18.20 -25.08
C ASN A 682 4.95 -17.26 -25.69
N PHE A 683 5.40 -16.29 -24.92
CA PHE A 683 6.25 -15.18 -25.39
C PHE A 683 7.62 -15.67 -25.88
N PHE A 684 8.15 -16.74 -25.32
CA PHE A 684 9.46 -17.25 -25.67
C PHE A 684 9.43 -18.29 -26.81
N THR A 685 8.35 -19.09 -26.91
CA THR A 685 8.26 -20.17 -27.87
C THR A 685 7.35 -19.91 -29.06
N GLY A 686 6.40 -18.97 -28.94
CA GLY A 686 5.38 -18.70 -29.95
C GLY A 686 4.27 -19.76 -30.00
N GLU A 687 4.14 -20.63 -28.97
CA GLU A 687 3.09 -21.62 -28.88
C GLU A 687 1.77 -20.97 -28.44
N HIS A 688 0.66 -21.31 -29.10
CA HIS A 688 -0.69 -20.77 -28.86
C HIS A 688 -1.46 -21.59 -27.86
N PHE A 689 -2.17 -20.93 -26.95
CA PHE A 689 -3.01 -21.52 -25.92
C PHE A 689 -4.37 -20.83 -25.87
N LYS A 690 -5.42 -21.63 -25.66
CA LYS A 690 -6.73 -21.10 -25.30
C LYS A 690 -6.80 -20.90 -23.79
N GLY A 691 -7.30 -19.76 -23.33
CA GLY A 691 -7.51 -19.51 -21.90
C GLY A 691 -8.78 -20.16 -21.33
N GLY A 692 -9.09 -19.87 -20.07
CA GLY A 692 -10.14 -20.49 -19.28
C GLY A 692 -9.75 -21.90 -18.79
N GLN A 693 -8.44 -22.17 -18.60
CA GLN A 693 -7.96 -23.49 -18.22
C GLN A 693 -6.67 -23.45 -17.39
N TRP A 694 -6.41 -24.58 -16.72
CA TRP A 694 -5.16 -24.85 -16.06
C TRP A 694 -4.20 -25.64 -16.97
N LEU A 695 -2.93 -25.27 -16.95
CA LEU A 695 -1.81 -26.04 -17.46
C LEU A 695 -1.12 -26.66 -16.24
N TYR A 696 -1.20 -27.99 -16.12
CA TYR A 696 -0.70 -28.71 -14.94
C TYR A 696 0.71 -29.25 -15.15
N GLY A 697 1.55 -29.16 -14.11
CA GLY A 697 2.87 -29.79 -14.06
C GLY A 697 3.83 -29.29 -15.14
N VAL A 698 3.73 -28.01 -15.52
CA VAL A 698 4.59 -27.41 -16.55
C VAL A 698 6.04 -27.40 -16.06
N LYS A 699 6.90 -28.10 -16.79
CA LYS A 699 8.35 -28.10 -16.54
C LYS A 699 8.97 -26.87 -17.15
N VAL A 700 9.76 -26.16 -16.35
CA VAL A 700 10.38 -24.87 -16.73
C VAL A 700 11.87 -24.93 -16.50
N PRO A 701 12.69 -25.08 -17.55
CA PRO A 701 14.15 -24.99 -17.43
C PRO A 701 14.59 -23.71 -16.73
N LEU A 702 15.74 -23.73 -16.06
CA LEU A 702 16.21 -22.60 -15.26
C LEU A 702 16.40 -21.31 -16.07
N GLU A 703 16.76 -21.44 -17.33
CA GLU A 703 16.91 -20.32 -18.28
C GLU A 703 15.58 -19.72 -18.76
N GLU A 704 14.44 -20.36 -18.48
CA GLU A 704 13.12 -19.97 -18.94
C GLU A 704 12.21 -19.57 -17.77
N MET A 705 11.16 -18.80 -18.08
CA MET A 705 10.03 -18.50 -17.19
C MET A 705 8.75 -18.50 -18.03
N PRO A 706 7.64 -19.06 -17.54
CA PRO A 706 6.36 -18.96 -18.24
C PRO A 706 5.89 -17.50 -18.31
N VAL A 707 5.85 -16.99 -19.51
CA VAL A 707 5.29 -15.68 -19.85
C VAL A 707 4.41 -15.86 -21.08
N TYR A 708 3.18 -15.43 -20.95
CA TYR A 708 2.19 -15.48 -22.03
C TYR A 708 1.82 -14.06 -22.43
N VAL A 709 1.62 -13.84 -23.70
CA VAL A 709 1.16 -12.54 -24.23
C VAL A 709 -0.17 -12.74 -24.93
N ARG A 710 -1.02 -11.72 -24.89
CA ARG A 710 -2.32 -11.77 -25.59
C ARG A 710 -2.12 -11.91 -27.08
N GLU A 711 -2.84 -12.82 -27.71
CA GLU A 711 -2.89 -12.91 -29.15
C GLU A 711 -3.45 -11.62 -29.76
N GLY A 712 -2.80 -11.11 -30.80
CA GLY A 712 -3.13 -9.85 -31.44
C GLY A 712 -2.53 -8.60 -30.75
N ALA A 713 -1.80 -8.75 -29.66
CA ALA A 713 -1.09 -7.64 -29.01
C ALA A 713 0.01 -7.08 -29.93
N CYS A 714 0.31 -5.79 -29.76
CA CYS A 714 1.36 -5.09 -30.48
C CYS A 714 2.26 -4.38 -29.48
N ILE A 715 3.39 -4.99 -29.15
CA ILE A 715 4.27 -4.63 -28.05
C ILE A 715 5.38 -3.70 -28.55
N PRO A 716 5.48 -2.44 -28.09
CA PRO A 716 6.61 -1.58 -28.43
C PRO A 716 7.88 -2.08 -27.76
N VAL A 717 8.95 -2.24 -28.53
CA VAL A 717 10.22 -2.80 -28.09
C VAL A 717 11.40 -2.01 -28.64
N TYR A 718 12.53 -2.09 -27.93
CA TYR A 718 13.79 -1.50 -28.39
C TYR A 718 14.73 -2.59 -28.90
N PRO A 719 15.02 -2.63 -30.24
CA PRO A 719 15.65 -3.79 -30.87
C PRO A 719 17.19 -3.86 -30.71
N GLU A 720 17.81 -2.78 -30.24
CA GLU A 720 19.29 -2.71 -30.12
C GLU A 720 19.74 -3.01 -28.69
N ASP A 721 20.90 -3.64 -28.56
CA ASP A 721 21.57 -3.79 -27.26
C ASP A 721 22.14 -2.44 -26.81
N VAL A 722 21.91 -2.08 -25.55
CA VAL A 722 22.46 -0.88 -24.91
C VAL A 722 23.02 -1.23 -23.54
N ASP A 723 23.97 -0.44 -23.05
CA ASP A 723 24.53 -0.58 -21.71
C ASP A 723 23.83 0.30 -20.67
N CYS A 724 23.06 1.31 -21.10
CA CYS A 724 22.19 2.14 -20.26
C CYS A 724 21.09 2.84 -21.10
N THR A 725 20.13 3.42 -20.42
CA THR A 725 19.01 4.13 -21.08
C THR A 725 19.43 5.39 -21.82
N ASP A 726 20.56 6.01 -21.48
CA ASP A 726 21.08 7.19 -22.18
C ASP A 726 21.50 6.88 -23.63
N GLU A 727 21.78 5.60 -23.94
CA GLU A 727 22.12 5.14 -25.29
C GLU A 727 20.87 4.85 -26.15
N MET A 728 19.67 4.87 -25.55
CA MET A 728 18.43 4.56 -26.27
C MET A 728 17.97 5.71 -27.15
N ASP A 729 18.03 5.53 -28.46
CA ASP A 729 17.35 6.40 -29.42
C ASP A 729 15.89 5.96 -29.59
N LEU A 730 14.96 6.65 -28.90
CA LEU A 730 13.54 6.28 -28.89
C LEU A 730 12.89 6.32 -30.29
N SER A 731 13.52 6.94 -31.30
CA SER A 731 13.07 6.89 -32.70
C SER A 731 13.20 5.50 -33.33
N LYS A 732 14.02 4.62 -32.73
CA LYS A 732 14.25 3.24 -33.18
C LYS A 732 13.28 2.23 -32.54
N VAL A 733 12.36 2.67 -31.71
CA VAL A 733 11.34 1.79 -31.15
C VAL A 733 10.53 1.14 -32.27
N THR A 734 10.42 -0.17 -32.20
CA THR A 734 9.64 -0.98 -33.15
C THR A 734 8.50 -1.69 -32.44
N HIS A 735 7.61 -2.33 -33.19
CA HIS A 735 6.48 -3.05 -32.63
C HIS A 735 6.59 -4.55 -32.94
N LEU A 736 6.52 -5.35 -31.89
CA LEU A 736 6.43 -6.80 -31.96
C LEU A 736 4.96 -7.18 -32.00
N CYS A 737 4.46 -7.61 -33.16
CA CYS A 737 3.07 -8.07 -33.29
C CYS A 737 2.97 -9.55 -32.95
N ILE A 738 1.99 -9.89 -32.09
CA ILE A 738 1.74 -11.26 -31.62
C ILE A 738 0.61 -11.85 -32.48
N ASP A 739 0.97 -12.28 -33.67
CA ASP A 739 0.08 -12.90 -34.63
C ASP A 739 0.54 -14.33 -34.98
N ASP A 740 -0.11 -14.99 -35.93
CA ASP A 740 0.25 -16.37 -36.38
C ASP A 740 1.70 -16.51 -36.87
N SER A 741 2.35 -15.42 -37.24
CA SER A 741 3.76 -15.42 -37.69
C SER A 741 4.76 -15.32 -36.54
N PHE A 742 4.33 -14.97 -35.34
CA PHE A 742 5.19 -14.85 -34.17
C PHE A 742 5.72 -16.23 -33.74
N LYS A 743 7.06 -16.36 -33.60
CA LYS A 743 7.73 -17.61 -33.28
C LYS A 743 8.48 -17.60 -31.94
N GLY A 744 8.23 -16.57 -31.14
CA GLY A 744 8.92 -16.35 -29.86
C GLY A 744 10.16 -15.45 -29.99
N VAL A 745 10.52 -14.81 -28.87
CA VAL A 745 11.61 -13.82 -28.86
C VAL A 745 13.01 -14.42 -28.75
N TRP A 746 13.12 -15.72 -28.41
CA TRP A 746 14.43 -16.39 -28.24
C TRP A 746 14.72 -17.46 -29.30
N LYS A 747 13.98 -17.48 -30.40
CA LYS A 747 14.23 -18.38 -31.54
C LYS A 747 15.08 -17.72 -32.61
#